data_3f6f198cdc81fd1be9891f24294f6bc5
#
_entry.id   3f6f198cdc81fd1be9891f24294f6bc5
#
_cell.length_a   1.000
_cell.length_b   1.000
_cell.length_c   1.000
_cell.angle_alpha   90.00
_cell.angle_beta   90.00
_cell.angle_gamma   90.00
#
_symmetry.space_group_name_H-M   'P 1'
#
loop_
_entity.id
_entity.type
_entity.pdbx_description
1 polymer ?
#
loop_
_entity_poly.entity_id
_entity_poly.type
_entity_poly.pdbx_seq_one_letter_code
_entity_poly.pdbx_strand_id
1 'polypeptide(L)'
;MENKNLNKLGIDIGSTTVKIAVLGKNNELLFADYERHFANIRETLTDLLKKAFDKLGNLKLAPMITGSGGLTLAKHLGIPFVQEVISVSTALQDYAPQTDVAIELGGEDAKIIYFEGGNVEQRMNGICAGGTGSFIDQMASLIQTDASGLNEYAKNYDAIYPIAARCGVFAKTDIQPLINEGATREDLSASIFQAVVNQTISGLACGKPIRGHVAFLGGPLHFLSELKEAFIRTLKLDDEHIIAPENSHLFAAIGSALNYKEDVTYDLSDILDKLSSDIKMEFEVARMEPLFATQADYDAFTARHNGHNVKTADLSTYKGNCYLGIDAGSTTTKIALAGEDGSLLYSFYSSNNGSPLATAIKSIKEIYSLLPADAHIVHSCSTGYGEALLKAALMLDDGEVETVAHYYAAAFFDPDVDCILDIGGQDMKCIKIKNQTVDSVQLNEACSSGCGSFIETFAKSLNYSVQDFAKEALFAENPIDLGTRCTVFMNSKVKQAQKEGASVADISAGLAYSVIKNALFKVIKLSDAKDLGEHIVVQGGTFYNDAVLRSFEKISGCEAVRPDIAGIMGAFGAALIARERHEEGYQTSMLSIDEINALTFDTKLTRCQGCTNHCLLTINRFSGNRSYITGNRCERGLGKEKNKENIPNLFEYKNERLFAYPPLKKEEATRGTVGLPRVLNMYENYPFWATFFAALKFEVVLSPQSTRKIYELGIDSIPSESECYPAKLAHGHVSWLIQHQVDFIFYPCIPYERNEFPDSNNHYNCPIVTSYAENIKNNVDEITSGQVRFLNPFMAFTNLDVLTEQLVHTFTEEFSIPAEEIKAAAKTAWQELSNAREDIKHKGEETLAYLKETGKRGIVLAGRPYHVDPEINHGIPELINSYGLAVLTEDSVAHLHEVERPLIVMDQWMYLSLIHISEPTRR
;
A
#
# COMPACT_ATOMS: atom_id res chain seq x y z
N MET A 1 -51.52 -23.53 -0.13
CA MET A 1 -51.61 -22.13 0.34
C MET A 1 -51.81 -22.04 1.86
N GLU A 2 -51.22 -22.89 2.67
CA GLU A 2 -51.51 -22.98 4.11
C GLU A 2 -50.30 -22.74 5.04
N ASN A 3 -49.13 -22.37 4.57
CA ASN A 3 -47.93 -22.26 5.42
C ASN A 3 -47.23 -20.89 5.46
N LYS A 4 -47.93 -19.79 5.38
CA LYS A 4 -47.37 -18.45 5.61
C LYS A 4 -47.17 -18.10 7.12
N ASN A 5 -47.17 -19.08 8.01
CA ASN A 5 -47.37 -18.86 9.45
C ASN A 5 -46.19 -19.31 10.33
N LEU A 6 -44.97 -19.39 9.79
CA LEU A 6 -43.78 -19.80 10.55
C LEU A 6 -42.91 -18.58 10.88
N ASN A 7 -42.36 -18.53 12.11
CA ASN A 7 -41.22 -17.66 12.41
C ASN A 7 -39.97 -18.21 11.76
N LYS A 8 -39.05 -17.36 11.37
CA LYS A 8 -37.83 -17.71 10.62
C LYS A 8 -36.62 -17.28 11.38
N LEU A 9 -35.55 -18.09 11.31
CA LEU A 9 -34.26 -17.77 11.91
C LEU A 9 -33.19 -17.77 10.82
N GLY A 10 -32.57 -16.64 10.59
CA GLY A 10 -31.39 -16.55 9.76
C GLY A 10 -30.13 -16.45 10.60
N ILE A 11 -29.13 -17.21 10.24
CA ILE A 11 -27.83 -17.24 10.90
C ILE A 11 -26.75 -16.98 9.83
N ASP A 12 -26.00 -15.89 9.99
CA ASP A 12 -24.84 -15.59 9.14
C ASP A 12 -23.56 -15.79 9.94
N ILE A 13 -22.75 -16.75 9.52
CA ILE A 13 -21.44 -17.02 10.11
C ILE A 13 -20.36 -16.53 9.15
N GLY A 14 -20.04 -15.26 9.31
CA GLY A 14 -18.96 -14.64 8.53
C GLY A 14 -17.57 -15.05 9.03
N SER A 15 -16.56 -14.48 8.43
CA SER A 15 -15.15 -14.74 8.76
C SER A 15 -14.71 -14.18 10.12
N THR A 16 -15.36 -13.12 10.60
CA THR A 16 -15.03 -12.43 11.86
C THR A 16 -16.21 -12.32 12.81
N THR A 17 -17.43 -12.52 12.34
CA THR A 17 -18.66 -12.21 13.07
C THR A 17 -19.71 -13.30 12.91
N VAL A 18 -20.54 -13.46 13.92
CA VAL A 18 -21.81 -14.19 13.86
C VAL A 18 -22.95 -13.17 13.96
N LYS A 19 -23.96 -13.34 13.12
CA LYS A 19 -25.16 -12.52 13.11
C LYS A 19 -26.38 -13.43 13.11
N ILE A 20 -27.41 -13.05 13.81
CA ILE A 20 -28.70 -13.72 13.79
C ILE A 20 -29.83 -12.74 13.53
N ALA A 21 -30.84 -13.18 12.81
CA ALA A 21 -32.08 -12.43 12.58
C ALA A 21 -33.27 -13.38 12.74
N VAL A 22 -34.20 -13.01 13.61
CA VAL A 22 -35.48 -13.72 13.81
C VAL A 22 -36.55 -12.88 13.18
N LEU A 23 -37.19 -13.40 12.13
CA LEU A 23 -38.31 -12.79 11.47
C LEU A 23 -39.64 -13.44 11.92
N GLY A 24 -40.62 -12.62 12.12
CA GLY A 24 -42.00 -13.06 12.38
C GLY A 24 -42.67 -13.60 11.12
N LYS A 25 -43.89 -13.96 11.28
CA LYS A 25 -44.73 -14.61 10.24
C LYS A 25 -44.91 -13.75 8.98
N ASN A 26 -44.93 -12.43 9.15
CA ASN A 26 -45.08 -11.45 8.06
C ASN A 26 -43.77 -10.78 7.66
N ASN A 27 -42.64 -11.42 7.93
CA ASN A 27 -41.26 -10.92 7.71
C ASN A 27 -40.85 -9.72 8.59
N GLU A 28 -41.63 -9.36 9.60
CA GLU A 28 -41.24 -8.34 10.57
C GLU A 28 -40.03 -8.81 11.40
N LEU A 29 -39.05 -7.94 11.64
CA LEU A 29 -37.85 -8.24 12.41
C LEU A 29 -38.19 -8.25 13.92
N LEU A 30 -38.25 -9.45 14.52
CA LEU A 30 -38.57 -9.64 15.96
C LEU A 30 -37.31 -9.50 16.83
N PHE A 31 -36.19 -10.00 16.34
CA PHE A 31 -34.91 -9.95 17.03
C PHE A 31 -33.77 -10.00 16.02
N ALA A 32 -32.72 -9.24 16.26
CA ALA A 32 -31.46 -9.39 15.57
C ALA A 32 -30.32 -9.00 16.51
N ASP A 33 -29.19 -9.63 16.34
CA ASP A 33 -27.96 -9.32 17.09
C ASP A 33 -26.74 -9.70 16.27
N TYR A 34 -25.60 -9.11 16.65
CA TYR A 34 -24.35 -9.15 15.91
C TYR A 34 -23.17 -9.16 16.89
N GLU A 35 -22.28 -10.15 16.79
CA GLU A 35 -21.11 -10.26 17.66
C GLU A 35 -19.87 -10.75 16.90
N ARG A 36 -18.68 -10.27 17.30
CA ARG A 36 -17.39 -10.83 16.85
C ARG A 36 -17.13 -12.14 17.57
N HIS A 37 -16.78 -13.20 16.82
CA HIS A 37 -16.62 -14.54 17.41
C HIS A 37 -15.18 -14.85 17.89
N PHE A 38 -14.18 -14.07 17.54
CA PHE A 38 -12.78 -14.28 17.95
C PHE A 38 -12.33 -15.76 17.90
N ALA A 39 -12.69 -16.48 16.84
CA ALA A 39 -12.55 -17.92 16.66
C ALA A 39 -13.51 -18.83 17.46
N ASN A 40 -14.27 -18.30 18.42
CA ASN A 40 -15.22 -19.07 19.24
C ASN A 40 -16.63 -19.04 18.62
N ILE A 41 -16.74 -19.49 17.38
CA ILE A 41 -17.99 -19.40 16.59
C ILE A 41 -19.17 -20.05 17.33
N ARG A 42 -18.94 -21.22 17.94
CA ARG A 42 -19.98 -22.00 18.62
C ARG A 42 -20.49 -21.29 19.86
N GLU A 43 -19.61 -20.82 20.71
CA GLU A 43 -19.94 -20.08 21.93
C GLU A 43 -20.70 -18.80 21.59
N THR A 44 -20.17 -18.03 20.64
CA THR A 44 -20.80 -16.78 20.18
C THR A 44 -22.20 -17.00 19.64
N LEU A 45 -22.40 -18.03 18.79
CA LEU A 45 -23.73 -18.36 18.29
C LEU A 45 -24.66 -18.81 19.41
N THR A 46 -24.15 -19.61 20.36
CA THR A 46 -24.92 -20.06 21.53
C THR A 46 -25.39 -18.87 22.36
N ASP A 47 -24.55 -17.89 22.59
CA ASP A 47 -24.87 -16.70 23.39
C ASP A 47 -25.87 -15.78 22.66
N LEU A 48 -25.73 -15.60 21.37
CA LEU A 48 -26.71 -14.86 20.55
C LEU A 48 -28.09 -15.54 20.57
N LEU A 49 -28.13 -16.86 20.41
CA LEU A 49 -29.38 -17.62 20.46
C LEU A 49 -30.02 -17.63 21.88
N LYS A 50 -29.21 -17.65 22.95
CA LYS A 50 -29.72 -17.47 24.32
C LYS A 50 -30.37 -16.12 24.51
N LYS A 51 -29.73 -15.03 24.05
CA LYS A 51 -30.33 -13.68 24.06
C LYS A 51 -31.68 -13.65 23.31
N ALA A 52 -31.74 -14.32 22.14
CA ALA A 52 -33.01 -14.44 21.40
C ALA A 52 -34.04 -15.25 22.21
N PHE A 53 -33.65 -16.35 22.87
CA PHE A 53 -34.51 -17.15 23.72
C PHE A 53 -35.05 -16.38 24.93
N ASP A 54 -34.18 -15.64 25.60
CA ASP A 54 -34.56 -14.81 26.76
C ASP A 54 -35.58 -13.73 26.40
N LYS A 55 -35.46 -13.15 25.17
CA LYS A 55 -36.35 -12.10 24.69
C LYS A 55 -37.66 -12.62 24.09
N LEU A 56 -37.62 -13.71 23.35
CA LEU A 56 -38.72 -14.20 22.56
C LEU A 56 -39.39 -15.49 23.12
N GLY A 57 -38.74 -16.16 24.09
CA GLY A 57 -39.10 -17.48 24.58
C GLY A 57 -38.76 -18.61 23.61
N ASN A 58 -39.21 -19.81 23.93
CA ASN A 58 -38.99 -20.99 23.06
C ASN A 58 -39.93 -20.95 21.85
N LEU A 59 -39.44 -20.37 20.77
CA LEU A 59 -40.18 -20.28 19.52
C LEU A 59 -39.87 -21.45 18.59
N LYS A 60 -40.90 -21.92 17.88
CA LYS A 60 -40.69 -22.83 16.76
C LYS A 60 -40.31 -21.99 15.52
N LEU A 61 -39.13 -22.29 14.95
CA LEU A 61 -38.46 -21.50 13.91
C LEU A 61 -38.11 -22.40 12.72
N ALA A 62 -38.17 -21.83 11.53
CA ALA A 62 -37.57 -22.39 10.32
C ALA A 62 -36.14 -21.76 10.15
N PRO A 63 -35.06 -22.48 10.55
CA PRO A 63 -33.73 -21.93 10.51
C PRO A 63 -33.07 -22.12 9.16
N MET A 64 -32.18 -21.16 8.79
CA MET A 64 -31.31 -21.20 7.63
C MET A 64 -29.96 -20.60 7.99
N ILE A 65 -28.88 -21.23 7.53
CA ILE A 65 -27.50 -20.76 7.76
C ILE A 65 -26.91 -20.25 6.45
N THR A 66 -26.13 -19.19 6.56
CA THR A 66 -25.30 -18.63 5.48
C THR A 66 -23.91 -18.22 6.01
N GLY A 67 -23.08 -17.65 5.14
CA GLY A 67 -21.76 -17.15 5.47
C GLY A 67 -20.63 -18.16 5.30
N SER A 68 -19.43 -17.66 5.12
CA SER A 68 -18.23 -18.46 4.77
C SER A 68 -17.83 -19.49 5.85
N GLY A 69 -18.16 -19.26 7.12
CA GLY A 69 -17.94 -20.18 8.26
C GLY A 69 -19.10 -21.13 8.53
N GLY A 70 -20.25 -20.96 7.85
CA GLY A 70 -21.51 -21.61 8.23
C GLY A 70 -21.69 -23.06 7.79
N LEU A 71 -21.00 -23.50 6.73
CA LEU A 71 -21.29 -24.80 6.09
C LEU A 71 -21.06 -26.02 7.00
N THR A 72 -19.95 -26.02 7.75
CA THR A 72 -19.62 -27.13 8.68
C THR A 72 -20.64 -27.19 9.83
N LEU A 73 -21.00 -26.05 10.39
CA LEU A 73 -21.98 -25.98 11.48
C LEU A 73 -23.39 -26.29 11.01
N ALA A 74 -23.75 -25.89 9.78
CA ALA A 74 -25.03 -26.25 9.16
C ALA A 74 -25.20 -27.76 9.04
N LYS A 75 -24.17 -28.47 8.60
CA LYS A 75 -24.16 -29.94 8.54
C LYS A 75 -24.32 -30.59 9.92
N HIS A 76 -23.61 -30.09 10.93
CA HIS A 76 -23.66 -30.60 12.29
C HIS A 76 -25.05 -30.41 12.91
N LEU A 77 -25.64 -29.23 12.77
CA LEU A 77 -26.94 -28.90 13.32
C LEU A 77 -28.11 -29.53 12.52
N GLY A 78 -27.86 -30.00 11.30
CA GLY A 78 -28.89 -30.46 10.37
C GLY A 78 -29.75 -29.31 9.83
N ILE A 79 -29.22 -28.08 9.82
CA ILE A 79 -29.89 -26.86 9.31
C ILE A 79 -29.49 -26.65 7.87
N PRO A 80 -30.42 -26.27 6.98
CA PRO A 80 -30.10 -25.98 5.60
C PRO A 80 -29.15 -24.80 5.45
N PHE A 81 -28.34 -24.81 4.38
CA PHE A 81 -27.37 -23.75 4.06
C PHE A 81 -27.78 -23.06 2.75
N VAL A 82 -27.65 -21.77 2.70
CA VAL A 82 -27.84 -20.94 1.50
C VAL A 82 -26.58 -20.09 1.26
N GLN A 83 -26.22 -19.89 0.00
CA GLN A 83 -25.10 -19.02 -0.35
C GLN A 83 -25.37 -17.57 0.03
N GLU A 84 -24.35 -16.88 0.51
CA GLU A 84 -24.47 -15.52 1.05
C GLU A 84 -24.99 -14.51 0.00
N VAL A 85 -24.56 -14.63 -1.28
CA VAL A 85 -25.04 -13.78 -2.35
C VAL A 85 -26.56 -13.93 -2.57
N ILE A 86 -27.09 -15.15 -2.46
CA ILE A 86 -28.53 -15.42 -2.58
C ILE A 86 -29.25 -14.77 -1.40
N SER A 87 -28.71 -14.92 -0.18
CA SER A 87 -29.28 -14.29 1.01
C SER A 87 -29.36 -12.79 0.88
N VAL A 88 -28.24 -12.14 0.55
CA VAL A 88 -28.17 -10.68 0.41
C VAL A 88 -29.11 -10.18 -0.70
N SER A 89 -29.11 -10.86 -1.84
CA SER A 89 -30.02 -10.52 -2.97
C SER A 89 -31.48 -10.64 -2.59
N THR A 90 -31.84 -11.70 -1.84
CA THR A 90 -33.24 -11.87 -1.37
C THR A 90 -33.62 -10.77 -0.39
N ALA A 91 -32.76 -10.38 0.53
CA ALA A 91 -33.02 -9.29 1.45
C ALA A 91 -33.19 -7.94 0.72
N LEU A 92 -32.34 -7.66 -0.28
CA LEU A 92 -32.47 -6.45 -1.10
C LEU A 92 -33.74 -6.42 -1.90
N GLN A 93 -34.14 -7.54 -2.50
CA GLN A 93 -35.40 -7.62 -3.24
C GLN A 93 -36.63 -7.37 -2.36
N ASP A 94 -36.59 -7.73 -1.09
CA ASP A 94 -37.71 -7.55 -0.14
C ASP A 94 -37.70 -6.14 0.49
N TYR A 95 -36.55 -5.63 0.90
CA TYR A 95 -36.41 -4.39 1.67
C TYR A 95 -35.98 -3.16 0.86
N ALA A 96 -35.33 -3.35 -0.28
CA ALA A 96 -34.83 -2.28 -1.14
C ALA A 96 -34.91 -2.67 -2.63
N PRO A 97 -36.10 -2.95 -3.18
CA PRO A 97 -36.26 -3.51 -4.53
C PRO A 97 -35.80 -2.60 -5.66
N GLN A 98 -35.56 -1.32 -5.38
CA GLN A 98 -35.03 -0.34 -6.34
C GLN A 98 -33.51 -0.40 -6.49
N THR A 99 -32.80 -1.31 -5.77
CA THR A 99 -31.36 -1.40 -5.83
C THR A 99 -30.86 -1.86 -7.21
N ASP A 100 -30.02 -1.06 -7.85
CA ASP A 100 -29.33 -1.41 -9.09
C ASP A 100 -27.98 -2.06 -8.82
N VAL A 101 -27.26 -1.55 -7.82
CA VAL A 101 -25.94 -2.06 -7.40
C VAL A 101 -25.87 -2.11 -5.87
N ALA A 102 -25.29 -3.16 -5.31
CA ALA A 102 -24.97 -3.22 -3.90
C ALA A 102 -23.45 -3.37 -3.69
N ILE A 103 -22.88 -2.53 -2.82
CA ILE A 103 -21.51 -2.64 -2.33
C ILE A 103 -21.58 -3.19 -0.92
N GLU A 104 -21.03 -4.37 -0.72
CA GLU A 104 -20.96 -5.02 0.58
C GLU A 104 -19.52 -5.14 1.04
N LEU A 105 -19.20 -4.55 2.17
CA LEU A 105 -17.89 -4.72 2.84
C LEU A 105 -18.06 -5.58 4.08
N GLY A 106 -17.47 -6.77 4.03
CA GLY A 106 -17.39 -7.69 5.16
C GLY A 106 -16.14 -7.49 6.00
N GLY A 107 -15.92 -8.42 6.95
CA GLY A 107 -14.70 -8.45 7.75
C GLY A 107 -13.45 -8.72 6.90
N GLU A 108 -13.57 -9.56 5.88
CA GLU A 108 -12.43 -9.96 5.03
C GLU A 108 -12.76 -10.12 3.56
N ASP A 109 -13.99 -10.02 3.21
CA ASP A 109 -14.48 -10.01 1.85
C ASP A 109 -15.13 -8.66 1.51
N ALA A 110 -14.98 -8.27 0.27
CA ALA A 110 -15.66 -7.15 -0.33
C ALA A 110 -16.37 -7.64 -1.59
N LYS A 111 -17.59 -7.20 -1.80
CA LYS A 111 -18.43 -7.64 -2.91
C LYS A 111 -19.11 -6.46 -3.57
N ILE A 112 -19.26 -6.54 -4.89
CA ILE A 112 -20.18 -5.70 -5.66
C ILE A 112 -21.19 -6.62 -6.32
N ILE A 113 -22.46 -6.35 -6.13
CA ILE A 113 -23.56 -7.13 -6.67
C ILE A 113 -24.37 -6.22 -7.60
N TYR A 114 -24.48 -6.60 -8.86
CA TYR A 114 -25.24 -5.88 -9.88
C TYR A 114 -26.58 -6.58 -10.14
N PHE A 115 -27.64 -5.80 -10.24
CA PHE A 115 -28.98 -6.27 -10.55
C PHE A 115 -29.41 -5.72 -11.92
N GLU A 116 -29.27 -6.52 -12.97
CA GLU A 116 -29.52 -6.09 -14.34
C GLU A 116 -30.46 -7.06 -15.06
N GLY A 117 -31.61 -6.57 -15.57
CA GLY A 117 -32.52 -7.36 -16.37
C GLY A 117 -33.05 -8.63 -15.71
N GLY A 118 -33.15 -8.65 -14.37
CA GLY A 118 -33.55 -9.80 -13.57
C GLY A 118 -32.44 -10.80 -13.28
N ASN A 119 -31.22 -10.52 -13.70
CA ASN A 119 -30.02 -11.30 -13.38
C ASN A 119 -29.23 -10.67 -12.22
N VAL A 120 -28.52 -11.51 -11.47
CA VAL A 120 -27.62 -11.08 -10.39
C VAL A 120 -26.20 -11.45 -10.78
N GLU A 121 -25.34 -10.45 -10.94
CA GLU A 121 -23.90 -10.64 -11.14
C GLU A 121 -23.15 -10.23 -9.87
N GLN A 122 -22.34 -11.12 -9.33
CA GLN A 122 -21.51 -10.84 -8.18
C GLN A 122 -20.05 -10.78 -8.58
N ARG A 123 -19.35 -9.78 -8.08
CA ARG A 123 -17.88 -9.68 -8.09
C ARG A 123 -17.37 -9.61 -6.66
N MET A 124 -16.35 -10.36 -6.36
CA MET A 124 -15.81 -10.49 -5.01
C MET A 124 -14.29 -10.52 -5.06
N ASN A 125 -13.63 -9.91 -4.05
CA ASN A 125 -12.20 -10.07 -3.87
C ASN A 125 -11.88 -11.54 -3.57
N GLY A 126 -10.91 -12.13 -4.32
CA GLY A 126 -10.60 -13.54 -4.19
C GLY A 126 -9.80 -13.88 -2.92
N ILE A 127 -8.56 -13.41 -2.84
CA ILE A 127 -7.59 -13.86 -1.82
C ILE A 127 -7.12 -12.72 -0.92
N CYS A 128 -7.23 -11.48 -1.37
CA CYS A 128 -6.68 -10.33 -0.67
C CYS A 128 -7.76 -9.63 0.16
N ALA A 129 -7.50 -9.43 1.45
CA ALA A 129 -8.38 -8.68 2.35
C ALA A 129 -8.27 -7.14 2.15
N GLY A 130 -7.59 -6.67 1.12
CA GLY A 130 -7.55 -5.24 0.76
C GLY A 130 -8.97 -4.72 0.52
N GLY A 131 -9.28 -3.55 1.06
CA GLY A 131 -10.62 -2.96 0.96
C GLY A 131 -11.67 -3.56 1.89
N THR A 132 -11.30 -4.28 2.95
CA THR A 132 -12.22 -4.95 3.87
C THR A 132 -12.06 -4.44 5.30
N GLY A 133 -12.94 -4.88 6.22
CA GLY A 133 -12.87 -4.53 7.63
C GLY A 133 -11.54 -4.91 8.28
N SER A 134 -10.98 -6.07 7.95
CA SER A 134 -9.67 -6.49 8.47
C SER A 134 -8.53 -5.58 7.99
N PHE A 135 -8.61 -5.05 6.78
CA PHE A 135 -7.66 -4.05 6.30
C PHE A 135 -7.78 -2.77 7.14
N ILE A 136 -9.01 -2.31 7.38
CA ILE A 136 -9.27 -1.11 8.20
C ILE A 136 -8.74 -1.30 9.61
N ASP A 137 -9.01 -2.44 10.26
CA ASP A 137 -8.52 -2.77 11.60
C ASP A 137 -6.97 -2.79 11.66
N GLN A 138 -6.30 -3.33 10.62
CA GLN A 138 -4.84 -3.33 10.53
C GLN A 138 -4.26 -1.92 10.40
N MET A 139 -4.87 -1.07 9.57
CA MET A 139 -4.42 0.31 9.39
C MET A 139 -4.70 1.16 10.63
N ALA A 140 -5.85 0.95 11.28
CA ALA A 140 -6.17 1.58 12.55
C ALA A 140 -5.12 1.25 13.62
N SER A 141 -4.75 -0.02 13.74
CA SER A 141 -3.70 -0.46 14.65
C SER A 141 -2.35 0.21 14.39
N LEU A 142 -2.01 0.46 13.12
CA LEU A 142 -0.76 1.11 12.71
C LEU A 142 -0.67 2.55 13.23
N ILE A 143 -1.77 3.28 13.23
CA ILE A 143 -1.84 4.65 13.77
C ILE A 143 -2.36 4.70 15.20
N GLN A 144 -2.35 3.56 15.91
CA GLN A 144 -2.69 3.41 17.33
C GLN A 144 -4.12 3.85 17.67
N THR A 145 -5.08 3.33 16.89
CA THR A 145 -6.51 3.51 17.13
C THR A 145 -7.29 2.25 16.72
N ASP A 146 -8.60 2.28 16.80
CA ASP A 146 -9.51 1.27 16.25
C ASP A 146 -10.28 1.84 15.04
N ALA A 147 -11.13 1.03 14.43
CA ALA A 147 -11.93 1.43 13.30
C ALA A 147 -12.85 2.63 13.60
N SER A 148 -13.41 2.69 14.80
CA SER A 148 -14.23 3.81 15.26
C SER A 148 -13.41 5.09 15.39
N GLY A 149 -12.22 4.99 15.99
CA GLY A 149 -11.29 6.11 16.08
C GLY A 149 -10.81 6.61 14.72
N LEU A 150 -10.56 5.71 13.76
CA LEU A 150 -10.30 6.12 12.36
C LEU A 150 -11.44 6.98 11.81
N ASN A 151 -12.69 6.54 12.04
CA ASN A 151 -13.86 7.28 11.57
C ASN A 151 -13.95 8.67 12.19
N GLU A 152 -13.69 8.80 13.51
CA GLU A 152 -13.69 10.10 14.19
C GLU A 152 -12.57 11.01 13.70
N TYR A 153 -11.35 10.51 13.50
CA TYR A 153 -10.25 11.30 12.94
C TYR A 153 -10.54 11.76 11.51
N ALA A 154 -11.08 10.89 10.66
CA ALA A 154 -11.37 11.20 9.27
C ALA A 154 -12.39 12.34 9.07
N LYS A 155 -13.14 12.74 10.10
CA LYS A 155 -14.06 13.89 10.02
C LYS A 155 -13.35 15.23 9.86
N ASN A 156 -12.10 15.34 10.28
CA ASN A 156 -11.37 16.60 10.40
C ASN A 156 -10.08 16.61 9.56
N TYR A 157 -10.05 15.91 8.43
CA TYR A 157 -8.89 15.89 7.55
C TYR A 157 -8.76 17.18 6.72
N ASP A 158 -7.53 17.59 6.48
CA ASP A 158 -7.17 18.69 5.59
C ASP A 158 -6.66 18.20 4.23
N ALA A 159 -6.04 17.03 4.18
CA ALA A 159 -5.43 16.46 2.98
C ALA A 159 -5.58 14.94 2.89
N ILE A 160 -5.57 14.42 1.66
CA ILE A 160 -5.56 12.98 1.38
C ILE A 160 -4.24 12.63 0.71
N TYR A 161 -3.48 11.72 1.36
CA TYR A 161 -2.25 11.16 0.82
C TYR A 161 -2.54 10.05 -0.19
N PRO A 162 -1.72 9.91 -1.23
CA PRO A 162 -1.80 8.78 -2.13
C PRO A 162 -1.28 7.52 -1.43
N ILE A 163 -2.19 6.66 -0.99
CA ILE A 163 -1.89 5.34 -0.43
C ILE A 163 -2.21 4.29 -1.49
N ALA A 164 -1.33 3.30 -1.66
CA ALA A 164 -1.52 2.24 -2.64
C ALA A 164 -2.79 1.45 -2.35
N ALA A 165 -3.73 1.48 -3.29
CA ALA A 165 -4.99 0.77 -3.23
C ALA A 165 -4.82 -0.69 -3.72
N ARG A 166 -3.95 -1.47 -3.08
CA ARG A 166 -3.70 -2.88 -3.45
C ARG A 166 -3.85 -3.80 -2.25
N CYS A 167 -2.78 -4.16 -1.58
CA CYS A 167 -2.88 -4.98 -0.37
C CYS A 167 -2.38 -4.21 0.86
N GLY A 168 -2.77 -4.66 2.06
CA GLY A 168 -2.39 -4.02 3.31
C GLY A 168 -0.88 -3.89 3.53
N VAL A 169 -0.07 -4.73 2.87
CA VAL A 169 1.40 -4.63 2.92
C VAL A 169 1.89 -3.36 2.23
N PHE A 170 1.44 -3.09 1.00
CA PHE A 170 1.82 -1.88 0.27
C PHE A 170 1.25 -0.63 0.93
N ALA A 171 0.01 -0.67 1.42
CA ALA A 171 -0.56 0.45 2.16
C ALA A 171 0.27 0.80 3.41
N LYS A 172 0.76 -0.20 4.16
CA LYS A 172 1.67 0.02 5.28
C LYS A 172 2.98 0.69 4.86
N THR A 173 3.56 0.26 3.74
CA THR A 173 4.80 0.84 3.20
C THR A 173 4.63 2.32 2.85
N ASP A 174 3.43 2.73 2.43
CA ASP A 174 3.13 4.13 2.15
C ASP A 174 2.82 4.93 3.44
N ILE A 175 2.07 4.34 4.37
CA ILE A 175 1.63 5.03 5.59
C ILE A 175 2.79 5.22 6.57
N GLN A 176 3.69 4.26 6.69
CA GLN A 176 4.74 4.27 7.70
C GLN A 176 5.71 5.46 7.57
N PRO A 177 6.23 5.79 6.37
CA PRO A 177 7.01 7.00 6.18
C PRO A 177 6.23 8.27 6.53
N LEU A 178 4.95 8.35 6.18
CA LEU A 178 4.09 9.49 6.48
C LEU A 178 3.95 9.73 8.00
N ILE A 179 3.79 8.64 8.78
CA ILE A 179 3.80 8.73 10.25
C ILE A 179 5.14 9.28 10.76
N ASN A 180 6.24 8.76 10.25
CA ASN A 180 7.58 9.16 10.67
C ASN A 180 7.89 10.62 10.28
N GLU A 181 7.29 11.11 9.20
CA GLU A 181 7.39 12.48 8.72
C GLU A 181 6.45 13.45 9.43
N GLY A 182 5.56 12.95 10.29
CA GLY A 182 4.66 13.77 11.10
C GLY A 182 3.30 14.06 10.47
N ALA A 183 2.82 13.21 9.54
CA ALA A 183 1.46 13.31 9.02
C ALA A 183 0.44 13.16 10.15
N THR A 184 -0.65 13.93 10.07
CA THR A 184 -1.71 13.93 11.09
C THR A 184 -2.52 12.62 11.02
N ARG A 185 -3.11 12.23 12.16
CA ARG A 185 -4.00 11.07 12.21
C ARG A 185 -5.25 11.27 11.37
N GLU A 186 -5.74 12.50 11.35
CA GLU A 186 -6.89 12.96 10.60
C GLU A 186 -6.70 12.71 9.10
N ASP A 187 -5.61 13.20 8.55
CA ASP A 187 -5.26 13.02 7.14
C ASP A 187 -4.99 11.56 6.78
N LEU A 188 -4.27 10.84 7.64
CA LEU A 188 -4.00 9.42 7.43
C LEU A 188 -5.29 8.59 7.44
N SER A 189 -6.23 8.88 8.34
CA SER A 189 -7.51 8.17 8.44
C SER A 189 -8.36 8.36 7.20
N ALA A 190 -8.49 9.59 6.71
CA ALA A 190 -9.20 9.89 5.47
C ALA A 190 -8.49 9.24 4.25
N SER A 191 -7.17 9.21 4.24
CA SER A 191 -6.36 8.57 3.19
C SER A 191 -6.52 7.06 3.16
N ILE A 192 -6.61 6.41 4.33
CA ILE A 192 -6.89 4.98 4.47
C ILE A 192 -8.28 4.66 3.91
N PHE A 193 -9.31 5.43 4.25
CA PHE A 193 -10.66 5.23 3.72
C PHE A 193 -10.70 5.44 2.20
N GLN A 194 -10.02 6.45 1.68
CA GLN A 194 -9.93 6.65 0.23
C GLN A 194 -9.21 5.47 -0.46
N ALA A 195 -8.19 4.88 0.16
CA ALA A 195 -7.53 3.68 -0.37
C ALA A 195 -8.48 2.47 -0.41
N VAL A 196 -9.34 2.27 0.61
CA VAL A 196 -10.38 1.24 0.62
C VAL A 196 -11.35 1.43 -0.53
N VAL A 197 -11.83 2.67 -0.74
CA VAL A 197 -12.74 3.01 -1.83
C VAL A 197 -12.10 2.71 -3.19
N ASN A 198 -10.88 3.20 -3.41
CA ASN A 198 -10.16 2.99 -4.66
C ASN A 198 -9.91 1.50 -4.94
N GLN A 199 -9.57 0.72 -3.90
CA GLN A 199 -9.38 -0.73 -4.00
C GLN A 199 -10.68 -1.43 -4.38
N THR A 200 -11.79 -1.07 -3.76
CA THR A 200 -13.10 -1.68 -4.04
C THR A 200 -13.55 -1.36 -5.46
N ILE A 201 -13.47 -0.11 -5.88
CA ILE A 201 -13.90 0.30 -7.22
C ILE A 201 -13.00 -0.31 -8.29
N SER A 202 -11.69 -0.05 -8.24
CA SER A 202 -10.77 -0.51 -9.29
C SER A 202 -10.57 -2.02 -9.30
N GLY A 203 -10.58 -2.65 -8.12
CA GLY A 203 -10.32 -4.09 -7.96
C GLY A 203 -11.52 -4.99 -8.20
N LEU A 204 -12.75 -4.52 -7.95
CA LEU A 204 -13.95 -5.33 -8.07
C LEU A 204 -14.83 -4.90 -9.25
N ALA A 205 -15.08 -3.61 -9.42
CA ALA A 205 -15.89 -3.17 -10.54
C ALA A 205 -15.21 -3.44 -11.89
N CYS A 206 -13.87 -3.31 -11.94
CA CYS A 206 -13.06 -3.64 -13.14
C CYS A 206 -13.66 -3.02 -14.41
N GLY A 207 -13.98 -1.73 -14.36
CA GLY A 207 -14.54 -0.99 -15.47
C GLY A 207 -16.07 -1.15 -15.68
N LYS A 208 -16.75 -2.04 -14.92
CA LYS A 208 -18.20 -2.07 -14.94
C LYS A 208 -18.75 -0.90 -14.10
N PRO A 209 -19.62 -0.05 -14.67
CA PRO A 209 -20.10 1.13 -13.97
C PRO A 209 -20.90 0.79 -12.72
N ILE A 210 -20.70 1.58 -11.66
CA ILE A 210 -21.51 1.55 -10.45
C ILE A 210 -22.47 2.74 -10.54
N ARG A 211 -23.71 2.48 -10.94
CA ARG A 211 -24.70 3.51 -11.27
C ARG A 211 -26.09 3.14 -10.77
N GLY A 212 -27.00 4.13 -10.82
CA GLY A 212 -28.37 3.98 -10.34
C GLY A 212 -28.40 4.00 -8.82
N HIS A 213 -29.33 3.28 -8.24
CA HIS A 213 -29.50 3.21 -6.79
C HIS A 213 -28.48 2.25 -6.18
N VAL A 214 -27.56 2.79 -5.42
CA VAL A 214 -26.44 2.05 -4.82
C VAL A 214 -26.71 1.75 -3.35
N ALA A 215 -26.80 0.48 -3.02
CA ALA A 215 -26.99 0.03 -1.64
C ALA A 215 -25.65 -0.22 -0.94
N PHE A 216 -25.48 0.37 0.24
CA PHE A 216 -24.29 0.21 1.09
C PHE A 216 -24.56 -0.79 2.20
N LEU A 217 -23.86 -1.94 2.18
CA LEU A 217 -24.10 -3.08 3.05
C LEU A 217 -22.82 -3.52 3.80
N GLY A 218 -23.03 -4.29 4.86
CA GLY A 218 -21.95 -4.85 5.68
C GLY A 218 -21.51 -3.94 6.82
N GLY A 219 -20.80 -4.52 7.79
CA GLY A 219 -20.39 -3.83 9.02
C GLY A 219 -19.59 -2.54 8.78
N PRO A 220 -18.52 -2.55 7.99
CA PRO A 220 -17.73 -1.34 7.73
C PRO A 220 -18.55 -0.17 7.19
N LEU A 221 -19.45 -0.41 6.21
CA LEU A 221 -20.28 0.65 5.62
C LEU A 221 -21.46 1.07 6.51
N HIS A 222 -21.85 0.22 7.45
CA HIS A 222 -22.87 0.54 8.44
C HIS A 222 -22.33 1.43 9.57
N PHE A 223 -21.16 1.08 10.12
CA PHE A 223 -20.61 1.74 11.33
C PHE A 223 -19.68 2.90 11.02
N LEU A 224 -19.06 2.97 9.83
CA LEU A 224 -18.07 3.98 9.47
C LEU A 224 -18.67 4.97 8.46
N SER A 225 -19.20 6.07 8.99
CA SER A 225 -19.86 7.12 8.18
C SER A 225 -18.90 7.72 7.16
N GLU A 226 -17.64 8.03 7.57
CA GLU A 226 -16.67 8.68 6.70
C GLU A 226 -16.18 7.77 5.57
N LEU A 227 -16.16 6.44 5.80
CA LEU A 227 -15.91 5.49 4.72
C LEU A 227 -17.03 5.50 3.68
N LYS A 228 -18.29 5.51 4.12
CA LYS A 228 -19.47 5.60 3.23
C LYS A 228 -19.44 6.94 2.46
N GLU A 229 -19.16 8.04 3.13
CA GLU A 229 -19.05 9.35 2.49
C GLU A 229 -17.91 9.39 1.44
N ALA A 230 -16.80 8.69 1.69
CA ALA A 230 -15.73 8.56 0.71
C ALA A 230 -16.18 7.81 -0.56
N PHE A 231 -17.03 6.78 -0.44
CA PHE A 231 -17.66 6.11 -1.60
C PHE A 231 -18.61 7.05 -2.33
N ILE A 232 -19.51 7.72 -1.62
CA ILE A 232 -20.51 8.65 -2.19
C ILE A 232 -19.78 9.73 -2.99
N ARG A 233 -18.77 10.36 -2.41
CA ARG A 233 -17.94 11.38 -3.05
C ARG A 233 -17.22 10.86 -4.30
N THR A 234 -16.61 9.67 -4.23
CA THR A 234 -15.84 9.09 -5.33
C THR A 234 -16.74 8.68 -6.49
N LEU A 235 -17.89 8.08 -6.19
CA LEU A 235 -18.90 7.66 -7.17
C LEU A 235 -19.80 8.81 -7.63
N LYS A 236 -19.69 10.00 -7.00
CA LYS A 236 -20.50 11.20 -7.29
C LYS A 236 -22.01 10.93 -7.21
N LEU A 237 -22.40 10.15 -6.20
CA LEU A 237 -23.82 9.85 -5.96
C LEU A 237 -24.54 11.04 -5.32
N ASP A 238 -25.75 11.29 -5.73
CA ASP A 238 -26.67 12.21 -5.04
C ASP A 238 -27.56 11.44 -4.03
N ASP A 239 -28.28 12.18 -3.20
CA ASP A 239 -29.10 11.62 -2.11
C ASP A 239 -30.22 10.68 -2.62
N GLU A 240 -30.70 10.85 -3.84
CA GLU A 240 -31.76 10.03 -4.42
C GLU A 240 -31.24 8.63 -4.80
N HIS A 241 -29.97 8.52 -5.15
CA HIS A 241 -29.33 7.28 -5.59
C HIS A 241 -28.66 6.51 -4.44
N ILE A 242 -28.72 7.00 -3.20
CA ILE A 242 -28.11 6.35 -2.04
C ILE A 242 -29.13 5.48 -1.32
N ILE A 243 -28.81 4.20 -1.14
CA ILE A 243 -29.58 3.27 -0.31
C ILE A 243 -28.71 2.85 0.88
N ALA A 244 -29.09 3.28 2.08
CA ALA A 244 -28.41 2.92 3.34
C ALA A 244 -29.44 2.37 4.34
N PRO A 245 -29.82 1.08 4.25
CA PRO A 245 -30.81 0.50 5.13
C PRO A 245 -30.35 0.51 6.60
N GLU A 246 -31.28 0.74 7.53
CA GLU A 246 -31.02 0.79 8.97
C GLU A 246 -30.26 -0.47 9.49
N ASN A 247 -30.63 -1.66 8.95
CA ASN A 247 -30.03 -2.93 9.33
C ASN A 247 -29.06 -3.48 8.27
N SER A 248 -28.37 -2.61 7.54
CA SER A 248 -27.52 -2.96 6.41
C SER A 248 -26.41 -4.00 6.73
N HIS A 249 -25.95 -4.07 7.97
CA HIS A 249 -24.97 -5.05 8.45
C HIS A 249 -25.57 -6.46 8.70
N LEU A 250 -26.90 -6.59 8.72
CA LEU A 250 -27.62 -7.84 9.00
C LEU A 250 -28.24 -8.47 7.75
N PHE A 251 -28.09 -7.88 6.57
CA PHE A 251 -28.79 -8.29 5.36
C PHE A 251 -28.53 -9.76 4.98
N ALA A 252 -27.32 -10.29 5.21
CA ALA A 252 -27.05 -11.71 4.98
C ALA A 252 -27.87 -12.61 5.93
N ALA A 253 -27.98 -12.26 7.22
CA ALA A 253 -28.80 -13.01 8.18
C ALA A 253 -30.30 -12.86 7.88
N ILE A 254 -30.77 -11.66 7.60
CA ILE A 254 -32.16 -11.40 7.22
C ILE A 254 -32.54 -12.19 5.96
N GLY A 255 -31.69 -12.10 4.93
CA GLY A 255 -31.94 -12.80 3.68
C GLY A 255 -31.87 -14.32 3.80
N SER A 256 -31.01 -14.84 4.68
CA SER A 256 -31.02 -16.28 4.97
C SER A 256 -32.34 -16.70 5.63
N ALA A 257 -32.86 -15.92 6.57
CA ALA A 257 -34.18 -16.18 7.15
C ALA A 257 -35.30 -16.17 6.09
N LEU A 258 -35.24 -15.28 5.11
CA LEU A 258 -36.20 -15.22 4.01
C LEU A 258 -36.12 -16.43 3.05
N ASN A 259 -34.94 -17.07 2.96
CA ASN A 259 -34.70 -18.29 2.17
C ASN A 259 -35.02 -19.59 2.95
N TYR A 260 -35.84 -19.50 3.99
CA TYR A 260 -36.18 -20.64 4.84
C TYR A 260 -36.80 -21.81 4.05
N LYS A 261 -36.74 -23.04 4.66
CA LYS A 261 -37.41 -24.22 4.13
C LYS A 261 -38.55 -24.63 5.06
N GLU A 262 -39.74 -24.75 4.53
CA GLU A 262 -40.97 -25.03 5.31
C GLU A 262 -40.97 -26.41 6.01
N ASP A 263 -40.26 -27.37 5.43
CA ASP A 263 -40.15 -28.75 5.93
C ASP A 263 -39.09 -28.91 7.02
N VAL A 264 -38.26 -27.87 7.30
CA VAL A 264 -37.23 -27.92 8.33
C VAL A 264 -37.54 -26.93 9.44
N THR A 265 -38.04 -27.42 10.57
CA THR A 265 -38.35 -26.59 11.74
C THR A 265 -37.74 -27.16 13.03
N TYR A 266 -37.28 -26.28 13.88
CA TYR A 266 -36.75 -26.58 15.21
C TYR A 266 -37.39 -25.68 16.26
N ASP A 267 -37.50 -26.19 17.49
CA ASP A 267 -37.65 -25.29 18.63
C ASP A 267 -36.29 -24.67 18.95
N LEU A 268 -36.28 -23.42 19.41
CA LEU A 268 -35.04 -22.70 19.68
C LEU A 268 -34.18 -23.42 20.72
N SER A 269 -34.83 -24.07 21.72
CA SER A 269 -34.16 -24.96 22.70
C SER A 269 -33.39 -26.11 22.02
N ASP A 270 -33.97 -26.75 21.01
CA ASP A 270 -33.33 -27.89 20.34
C ASP A 270 -32.05 -27.52 19.62
N ILE A 271 -32.00 -26.28 19.07
CA ILE A 271 -30.78 -25.77 18.44
C ILE A 271 -29.71 -25.51 19.49
N LEU A 272 -30.06 -24.97 20.66
CA LEU A 272 -29.16 -24.74 21.78
C LEU A 272 -28.60 -26.06 22.33
N ASP A 273 -29.44 -27.08 22.46
CA ASP A 273 -29.02 -28.41 22.92
C ASP A 273 -28.02 -29.07 21.93
N LYS A 274 -28.27 -28.95 20.63
CA LYS A 274 -27.37 -29.46 19.60
C LYS A 274 -26.02 -28.76 19.61
N LEU A 275 -25.99 -27.44 19.87
CA LEU A 275 -24.74 -26.67 19.97
C LEU A 275 -23.91 -27.09 21.19
N SER A 276 -24.52 -27.70 22.21
CA SER A 276 -23.85 -28.19 23.41
C SER A 276 -23.16 -29.55 23.22
N SER A 277 -23.42 -30.27 22.11
CA SER A 277 -22.85 -31.58 21.84
C SER A 277 -21.41 -31.49 21.26
N ASP A 278 -20.57 -32.50 21.52
CA ASP A 278 -19.20 -32.57 21.00
C ASP A 278 -19.14 -32.76 19.47
N ILE A 279 -18.38 -31.90 18.81
CA ILE A 279 -18.15 -31.96 17.36
C ILE A 279 -16.80 -32.63 17.12
N LYS A 280 -16.78 -33.78 16.44
CA LYS A 280 -15.55 -34.39 15.93
C LYS A 280 -15.21 -33.80 14.59
N MET A 281 -14.03 -33.15 14.48
CA MET A 281 -13.52 -32.58 13.23
C MET A 281 -12.33 -33.40 12.71
N GLU A 282 -12.22 -33.55 11.41
CA GLU A 282 -11.03 -34.07 10.73
C GLU A 282 -10.12 -32.90 10.34
N PHE A 283 -8.80 -33.04 10.56
CA PHE A 283 -7.82 -32.00 10.30
C PHE A 283 -7.16 -32.23 8.94
N GLU A 284 -7.21 -31.23 8.07
CA GLU A 284 -6.46 -31.18 6.81
C GLU A 284 -5.14 -30.42 6.90
N VAL A 285 -5.01 -29.51 7.90
CA VAL A 285 -3.80 -28.70 8.06
C VAL A 285 -2.69 -29.51 8.73
N ALA A 286 -1.49 -29.49 8.13
CA ALA A 286 -0.31 -30.17 8.67
C ALA A 286 0.09 -29.62 10.04
N ARG A 287 0.65 -30.49 10.89
CA ARG A 287 1.06 -30.17 12.27
C ARG A 287 2.58 -30.21 12.41
N MET A 288 3.08 -29.47 13.38
CA MET A 288 4.51 -29.41 13.76
C MET A 288 4.72 -29.96 15.17
N GLU A 289 5.99 -30.17 15.53
CA GLU A 289 6.35 -30.57 16.88
C GLU A 289 6.07 -29.49 17.91
N PRO A 290 5.70 -29.83 19.15
CA PRO A 290 5.61 -28.90 20.26
C PRO A 290 6.91 -28.10 20.46
N LEU A 291 6.80 -26.85 20.88
CA LEU A 291 7.97 -26.02 21.19
C LEU A 291 8.72 -26.55 22.39
N PHE A 292 8.01 -26.87 23.46
CA PHE A 292 8.53 -27.50 24.66
C PHE A 292 7.69 -28.73 25.00
N ALA A 293 8.37 -29.83 25.26
CA ALA A 293 7.70 -31.08 25.62
C ALA A 293 7.31 -31.12 27.11
N THR A 294 8.10 -30.50 27.98
CA THR A 294 7.91 -30.49 29.43
C THR A 294 8.28 -29.15 30.04
N GLN A 295 7.79 -28.88 31.26
CA GLN A 295 8.19 -27.70 32.03
C GLN A 295 9.71 -27.68 32.27
N ALA A 296 10.33 -28.80 32.53
CA ALA A 296 11.79 -28.89 32.73
C ALA A 296 12.61 -28.50 31.49
N ASP A 297 12.10 -28.78 30.29
CA ASP A 297 12.71 -28.33 29.01
C ASP A 297 12.63 -26.80 28.90
N TYR A 298 11.50 -26.21 29.25
CA TYR A 298 11.34 -24.76 29.27
C TYR A 298 12.21 -24.09 30.35
N ASP A 299 12.30 -24.65 31.56
CA ASP A 299 13.13 -24.11 32.64
C ASP A 299 14.62 -24.11 32.25
N ALA A 300 15.11 -25.17 31.62
CA ALA A 300 16.48 -25.26 31.11
C ALA A 300 16.76 -24.22 30.03
N PHE A 301 15.82 -24.03 29.10
CA PHE A 301 15.89 -22.98 28.08
C PHE A 301 15.94 -21.57 28.69
N THR A 302 15.07 -21.29 29.64
CA THR A 302 15.02 -19.99 30.30
C THR A 302 16.30 -19.71 31.12
N ALA A 303 16.81 -20.71 31.84
CA ALA A 303 18.04 -20.58 32.61
C ALA A 303 19.26 -20.24 31.70
N ARG A 304 19.34 -20.82 30.50
CA ARG A 304 20.40 -20.54 29.52
C ARG A 304 20.33 -19.09 29.02
N HIS A 305 19.14 -18.63 28.64
CA HIS A 305 18.96 -17.29 28.05
C HIS A 305 19.01 -16.14 29.06
N ASN A 306 18.80 -16.41 30.35
CA ASN A 306 18.92 -15.41 31.43
C ASN A 306 20.37 -15.09 31.81
N GLY A 307 21.36 -15.65 31.14
CA GLY A 307 22.78 -15.41 31.41
C GLY A 307 23.36 -14.14 30.77
N HIS A 308 22.66 -13.52 29.83
CA HIS A 308 23.17 -12.40 29.03
C HIS A 308 22.52 -11.07 29.45
N ASN A 309 22.92 -10.56 30.60
CA ASN A 309 22.34 -9.34 31.20
C ASN A 309 23.30 -8.16 31.04
N VAL A 310 22.76 -6.98 30.73
CA VAL A 310 23.50 -5.73 30.78
C VAL A 310 23.73 -5.33 32.24
N LYS A 311 24.90 -4.77 32.55
CA LYS A 311 25.14 -4.18 33.86
C LYS A 311 24.24 -2.96 34.03
N THR A 312 23.42 -2.93 35.08
CA THR A 312 22.57 -1.78 35.42
C THR A 312 23.12 -1.00 36.60
N ALA A 313 22.86 0.31 36.62
CA ALA A 313 23.14 1.15 37.77
C ALA A 313 21.96 2.11 38.00
N ASP A 314 21.79 2.51 39.23
CA ASP A 314 20.67 3.39 39.64
C ASP A 314 21.00 4.84 39.23
N LEU A 315 20.20 5.37 38.30
CA LEU A 315 20.33 6.75 37.79
C LEU A 315 20.24 7.77 38.94
N SER A 316 19.39 7.55 39.92
CA SER A 316 19.18 8.51 41.01
C SER A 316 20.41 8.72 41.92
N THR A 317 21.36 7.82 41.87
CA THR A 317 22.62 7.84 42.66
C THR A 317 23.87 7.97 41.80
N TYR A 318 23.71 7.98 40.49
CA TYR A 318 24.81 8.02 39.53
C TYR A 318 25.52 9.38 39.52
N LYS A 319 26.84 9.36 39.28
CA LYS A 319 27.67 10.55 39.17
C LYS A 319 28.61 10.43 38.00
N GLY A 320 28.74 11.51 37.24
CA GLY A 320 29.61 11.56 36.06
C GLY A 320 28.85 11.70 34.75
N ASN A 321 29.52 11.36 33.66
CA ASN A 321 28.99 11.53 32.31
C ASN A 321 27.97 10.44 31.93
N CYS A 322 26.92 10.87 31.28
CA CYS A 322 25.86 10.00 30.72
C CYS A 322 25.78 10.20 29.20
N TYR A 323 25.45 9.13 28.49
CA TYR A 323 25.37 9.09 27.03
C TYR A 323 23.96 8.65 26.64
N LEU A 324 23.29 9.51 25.88
CA LEU A 324 21.88 9.30 25.48
C LEU A 324 21.83 8.66 24.10
N GLY A 325 21.15 7.53 24.00
CA GLY A 325 20.79 6.90 22.73
C GLY A 325 19.30 6.85 22.53
N ILE A 326 18.84 7.20 21.33
CA ILE A 326 17.41 7.20 20.94
C ILE A 326 17.26 6.40 19.65
N ASP A 327 16.45 5.36 19.69
CA ASP A 327 16.02 4.63 18.51
C ASP A 327 14.54 4.98 18.22
N ALA A 328 14.35 5.79 17.20
CA ALA A 328 13.02 6.18 16.70
C ALA A 328 12.61 5.26 15.56
N GLY A 329 12.11 4.09 15.92
CA GLY A 329 11.57 3.15 14.95
C GLY A 329 10.22 3.62 14.37
N SER A 330 9.72 2.86 13.42
CA SER A 330 8.48 3.17 12.72
C SER A 330 7.22 3.15 13.61
N THR A 331 7.18 2.25 14.58
CA THR A 331 6.01 2.07 15.47
C THR A 331 6.33 2.34 16.94
N THR A 332 7.60 2.27 17.30
CA THR A 332 8.04 2.35 18.70
C THR A 332 9.23 3.29 18.84
N THR A 333 9.29 4.01 19.94
CA THR A 333 10.48 4.76 20.36
C THR A 333 11.12 4.05 21.55
N LYS A 334 12.43 3.89 21.46
CA LYS A 334 13.25 3.32 22.53
C LYS A 334 14.31 4.33 22.92
N ILE A 335 14.63 4.39 24.19
CA ILE A 335 15.67 5.28 24.72
C ILE A 335 16.51 4.49 25.72
N ALA A 336 17.81 4.69 25.64
CA ALA A 336 18.77 4.17 26.59
C ALA A 336 19.70 5.29 27.08
N LEU A 337 19.95 5.35 28.36
CA LEU A 337 20.98 6.19 28.95
C LEU A 337 22.08 5.28 29.50
N ALA A 338 23.29 5.43 28.99
CA ALA A 338 24.45 4.66 29.41
C ALA A 338 25.41 5.50 30.24
N GLY A 339 26.06 4.86 31.21
CA GLY A 339 27.16 5.45 31.99
C GLY A 339 28.51 5.32 31.29
N GLU A 340 29.55 5.87 31.91
CA GLU A 340 30.93 5.83 31.39
C GLU A 340 31.47 4.42 31.22
N ASP A 341 31.09 3.48 32.09
CA ASP A 341 31.49 2.07 32.00
C ASP A 341 30.56 1.22 31.12
N GLY A 342 29.60 1.83 30.43
CA GLY A 342 28.60 1.14 29.58
C GLY A 342 27.43 0.53 30.38
N SER A 343 27.33 0.81 31.67
CA SER A 343 26.16 0.37 32.45
C SER A 343 24.91 1.10 31.98
N LEU A 344 23.80 0.38 31.95
CA LEU A 344 22.48 0.95 31.60
C LEU A 344 21.90 1.66 32.85
N LEU A 345 21.71 2.97 32.74
CA LEU A 345 21.18 3.82 33.82
C LEU A 345 19.67 4.03 33.73
N TYR A 346 19.18 4.05 32.49
CA TYR A 346 17.73 4.21 32.21
C TYR A 346 17.41 3.56 30.88
N SER A 347 16.23 2.98 30.82
CA SER A 347 15.69 2.43 29.59
C SER A 347 14.20 2.74 29.43
N PHE A 348 13.81 2.97 28.18
CA PHE A 348 12.42 3.24 27.82
C PHE A 348 12.07 2.51 26.54
N TYR A 349 10.89 1.90 26.49
CA TYR A 349 10.32 1.26 25.33
C TYR A 349 8.82 1.54 25.29
N SER A 350 8.36 2.25 24.30
CA SER A 350 6.93 2.55 24.15
C SER A 350 6.53 2.68 22.68
N SER A 351 5.24 2.50 22.43
CA SER A 351 4.64 2.86 21.16
C SER A 351 4.77 4.36 20.89
N ASN A 352 4.97 4.73 19.62
CA ASN A 352 5.04 6.12 19.17
C ASN A 352 3.71 6.87 19.32
N ASN A 353 2.59 6.16 19.46
CA ASN A 353 1.26 6.75 19.45
C ASN A 353 1.02 7.75 18.29
N GLY A 354 1.65 7.49 17.12
CA GLY A 354 1.60 8.35 15.96
C GLY A 354 2.57 9.55 15.97
N SER A 355 3.38 9.72 17.03
CA SER A 355 4.39 10.79 17.10
C SER A 355 5.65 10.36 17.85
N PRO A 356 6.70 9.91 17.13
CA PRO A 356 7.98 9.55 17.76
C PRO A 356 8.61 10.73 18.50
N LEU A 357 8.46 11.95 17.99
CA LEU A 357 9.00 13.15 18.64
C LEU A 357 8.34 13.44 20.00
N ALA A 358 7.01 13.40 20.06
CA ALA A 358 6.31 13.62 21.33
C ALA A 358 6.65 12.55 22.37
N THR A 359 6.79 11.29 21.92
CA THR A 359 7.18 10.15 22.77
C THR A 359 8.60 10.31 23.31
N ALA A 360 9.56 10.72 22.45
CA ALA A 360 10.93 10.97 22.87
C ALA A 360 11.03 12.14 23.88
N ILE A 361 10.35 13.26 23.61
CA ILE A 361 10.29 14.42 24.52
C ILE A 361 9.78 14.01 25.90
N LYS A 362 8.71 13.21 25.96
CA LYS A 362 8.15 12.73 27.23
C LYS A 362 9.19 11.94 28.03
N SER A 363 9.88 11.00 27.42
CA SER A 363 10.88 10.17 28.10
C SER A 363 12.12 10.98 28.49
N ILE A 364 12.58 11.91 27.66
CA ILE A 364 13.70 12.78 28.01
C ILE A 364 13.37 13.66 29.25
N LYS A 365 12.17 14.19 29.33
CA LYS A 365 11.71 14.92 30.53
C LYS A 365 11.72 14.04 31.78
N GLU A 366 11.34 12.78 31.62
CA GLU A 366 11.42 11.81 32.74
C GLU A 366 12.88 11.58 33.16
N ILE A 367 13.80 11.36 32.19
CA ILE A 367 15.23 11.23 32.50
C ILE A 367 15.73 12.44 33.29
N TYR A 368 15.48 13.67 32.83
CA TYR A 368 15.91 14.87 33.52
C TYR A 368 15.29 15.00 34.93
N SER A 369 14.09 14.49 35.17
CA SER A 369 13.47 14.49 36.49
C SER A 369 14.14 13.52 37.46
N LEU A 370 14.82 12.50 36.94
CA LEU A 370 15.53 11.48 37.74
C LEU A 370 17.02 11.76 37.81
N LEU A 371 17.57 12.62 36.95
CA LEU A 371 19.00 12.88 36.83
C LEU A 371 19.52 13.70 38.00
N PRO A 372 20.50 13.18 38.81
CA PRO A 372 21.10 13.94 39.87
C PRO A 372 21.91 15.14 39.38
N ALA A 373 22.19 16.11 40.28
CA ALA A 373 22.98 17.29 39.94
C ALA A 373 24.42 16.98 39.53
N ASP A 374 24.98 15.84 40.02
CA ASP A 374 26.33 15.40 39.68
C ASP A 374 26.41 14.50 38.44
N ALA A 375 25.29 14.27 37.71
CA ALA A 375 25.21 13.48 36.50
C ALA A 375 24.82 14.35 35.29
N HIS A 376 25.52 14.21 34.18
CA HIS A 376 25.36 15.08 33.03
C HIS A 376 25.24 14.29 31.74
N ILE A 377 24.23 14.59 30.90
CA ILE A 377 24.18 14.07 29.54
C ILE A 377 25.15 14.88 28.70
N VAL A 378 26.28 14.30 28.33
CA VAL A 378 27.38 14.99 27.65
C VAL A 378 27.43 14.74 26.14
N HIS A 379 26.74 13.70 25.68
CA HIS A 379 26.65 13.37 24.24
C HIS A 379 25.37 12.57 23.97
N SER A 380 24.79 12.78 22.80
CA SER A 380 23.53 12.18 22.37
C SER A 380 23.59 11.68 20.93
N CYS A 381 22.99 10.52 20.67
CA CYS A 381 22.92 9.95 19.33
C CYS A 381 21.52 9.40 19.06
N SER A 382 20.98 9.65 17.86
CA SER A 382 19.74 9.06 17.38
C SER A 382 19.97 8.07 16.27
N THR A 383 19.06 7.10 16.15
CA THR A 383 19.02 6.10 15.09
C THR A 383 17.58 5.73 14.73
N GLY A 384 17.40 4.90 13.71
CA GLY A 384 16.09 4.46 13.23
C GLY A 384 15.45 5.41 12.22
N TYR A 385 14.24 5.09 11.77
CA TYR A 385 13.54 5.85 10.71
C TYR A 385 13.26 7.32 11.07
N GLY A 386 13.07 7.63 12.34
CA GLY A 386 12.83 8.99 12.84
C GLY A 386 14.10 9.75 13.24
N GLU A 387 15.29 9.20 12.98
CA GLU A 387 16.59 9.73 13.37
C GLU A 387 16.73 11.22 13.02
N ALA A 388 16.58 11.56 11.75
CA ALA A 388 16.80 12.92 11.26
C ALA A 388 15.78 13.93 11.80
N LEU A 389 14.52 13.54 12.02
CA LEU A 389 13.50 14.39 12.65
C LEU A 389 13.87 14.69 14.10
N LEU A 390 14.24 13.67 14.88
CA LEU A 390 14.63 13.84 16.27
C LEU A 390 15.89 14.66 16.42
N LYS A 391 16.91 14.39 15.58
CA LYS A 391 18.15 15.18 15.54
C LYS A 391 17.86 16.66 15.27
N ALA A 392 17.03 16.96 14.29
CA ALA A 392 16.68 18.34 13.95
C ALA A 392 15.83 19.02 15.04
N ALA A 393 14.88 18.30 15.66
CA ALA A 393 13.97 18.85 16.68
C ALA A 393 14.67 19.12 18.01
N LEU A 394 15.48 18.17 18.47
CA LEU A 394 16.11 18.16 19.79
C LEU A 394 17.58 18.61 19.76
N MET A 395 18.13 18.92 18.57
CA MET A 395 19.52 19.30 18.35
C MET A 395 20.51 18.23 18.83
N LEU A 396 20.19 16.95 18.65
CA LEU A 396 21.06 15.86 19.06
C LEU A 396 22.42 15.94 18.35
N ASP A 397 23.48 15.51 19.05
CA ASP A 397 24.87 15.65 18.58
C ASP A 397 25.08 14.78 17.33
N ASP A 398 24.68 13.52 17.38
CA ASP A 398 24.88 12.57 16.30
C ASP A 398 23.59 11.93 15.80
N GLY A 399 23.63 11.46 14.57
CA GLY A 399 22.72 10.48 13.98
C GLY A 399 23.51 9.34 13.39
N GLU A 400 23.07 8.11 13.56
CA GLU A 400 23.78 6.94 13.06
C GLU A 400 22.83 5.97 12.37
N VAL A 401 23.38 5.25 11.40
CA VAL A 401 22.64 4.20 10.68
C VAL A 401 22.24 3.09 11.66
N GLU A 402 20.99 2.68 11.60
CA GLU A 402 20.41 1.71 12.52
C GLU A 402 21.19 0.39 12.60
N THR A 403 21.68 -0.12 11.47
CA THR A 403 22.50 -1.36 11.44
C THR A 403 23.82 -1.24 12.18
N VAL A 404 24.42 -0.04 12.20
CA VAL A 404 25.65 0.24 12.95
C VAL A 404 25.34 0.27 14.45
N ALA A 405 24.26 0.94 14.87
CA ALA A 405 23.85 0.97 16.26
C ALA A 405 23.54 -0.46 16.78
N HIS A 406 22.84 -1.27 16.00
CA HIS A 406 22.59 -2.67 16.34
C HIS A 406 23.87 -3.50 16.47
N TYR A 407 24.85 -3.27 15.60
CA TYR A 407 26.15 -3.93 15.70
C TYR A 407 26.90 -3.55 16.99
N TYR A 408 26.96 -2.26 17.33
CA TYR A 408 27.63 -1.80 18.56
C TYR A 408 27.04 -2.45 19.81
N ALA A 409 25.71 -2.55 19.86
CA ALA A 409 25.04 -3.22 20.96
C ALA A 409 25.30 -4.73 20.98
N ALA A 410 25.28 -5.41 19.84
CA ALA A 410 25.57 -6.84 19.76
C ALA A 410 27.00 -7.18 20.17
N ALA A 411 27.97 -6.42 19.65
CA ALA A 411 29.39 -6.59 19.97
C ALA A 411 29.73 -6.32 21.46
N PHE A 412 28.87 -5.56 22.16
CA PHE A 412 29.00 -5.37 23.61
C PHE A 412 28.70 -6.67 24.38
N PHE A 413 27.76 -7.52 23.90
CA PHE A 413 27.43 -8.80 24.51
C PHE A 413 28.24 -9.96 23.97
N ASP A 414 28.59 -9.94 22.69
CA ASP A 414 29.41 -10.92 22.02
C ASP A 414 30.36 -10.20 21.04
N PRO A 415 31.63 -9.95 21.48
CA PRO A 415 32.62 -9.27 20.62
C PRO A 415 32.97 -10.00 19.32
N ASP A 416 32.71 -11.30 19.25
CA ASP A 416 32.95 -12.14 18.10
C ASP A 416 31.70 -12.39 17.23
N VAL A 417 30.66 -11.60 17.41
CA VAL A 417 29.39 -11.75 16.70
C VAL A 417 29.56 -11.83 15.18
N ASP A 418 29.04 -12.90 14.58
CA ASP A 418 29.03 -13.15 13.13
C ASP A 418 27.73 -12.71 12.47
N CYS A 419 26.64 -12.87 13.18
CA CYS A 419 25.31 -12.63 12.66
C CYS A 419 24.38 -12.01 13.70
N ILE A 420 23.73 -10.94 13.32
CA ILE A 420 22.69 -10.32 14.11
C ILE A 420 21.36 -10.54 13.39
N LEU A 421 20.42 -11.16 14.08
CA LEU A 421 19.04 -11.27 13.61
C LEU A 421 18.17 -10.35 14.44
N ASP A 422 17.80 -9.23 13.85
CA ASP A 422 16.88 -8.28 14.45
C ASP A 422 15.48 -8.48 13.88
N ILE A 423 14.52 -8.76 14.76
CA ILE A 423 13.10 -8.85 14.39
C ILE A 423 12.33 -7.82 15.20
N GLY A 424 12.06 -6.70 14.53
CA GLY A 424 11.27 -5.61 15.07
C GLY A 424 9.75 -5.85 14.95
N GLY A 425 8.99 -4.78 15.20
CA GLY A 425 7.54 -4.80 15.03
C GLY A 425 7.09 -4.85 13.58
N GLN A 426 7.76 -4.13 12.68
CA GLN A 426 7.35 -3.97 11.28
C GLN A 426 8.37 -4.47 10.27
N ASP A 427 9.62 -4.52 10.64
CA ASP A 427 10.75 -4.90 9.80
C ASP A 427 11.58 -6.01 10.45
N MET A 428 12.39 -6.64 9.65
CA MET A 428 13.44 -7.52 10.14
C MET A 428 14.73 -7.29 9.35
N LYS A 429 15.83 -7.48 10.05
CA LYS A 429 17.18 -7.33 9.51
C LYS A 429 18.03 -8.55 9.87
N CYS A 430 18.77 -9.04 8.91
CA CYS A 430 19.87 -9.95 9.14
C CYS A 430 21.16 -9.23 8.77
N ILE A 431 22.01 -8.96 9.76
CA ILE A 431 23.26 -8.22 9.61
C ILE A 431 24.39 -9.23 9.77
N LYS A 432 25.16 -9.41 8.72
CA LYS A 432 26.37 -10.24 8.74
C LYS A 432 27.56 -9.39 9.09
N ILE A 433 28.37 -9.89 10.01
CA ILE A 433 29.59 -9.23 10.50
C ILE A 433 30.79 -10.03 10.03
N LYS A 434 31.78 -9.32 9.54
CA LYS A 434 33.08 -9.91 9.15
C LYS A 434 34.18 -8.93 9.47
N ASN A 435 35.23 -9.43 10.13
CA ASN A 435 36.34 -8.59 10.57
C ASN A 435 35.90 -7.37 11.39
N GLN A 436 34.96 -7.55 12.31
CA GLN A 436 34.35 -6.50 13.15
C GLN A 436 33.74 -5.34 12.36
N THR A 437 33.24 -5.63 11.18
CA THR A 437 32.56 -4.64 10.31
C THR A 437 31.33 -5.25 9.71
N VAL A 438 30.29 -4.45 9.48
CA VAL A 438 29.07 -4.87 8.76
C VAL A 438 29.45 -5.23 7.32
N ASP A 439 29.37 -6.51 6.98
CA ASP A 439 29.70 -7.05 5.66
C ASP A 439 28.50 -6.99 4.71
N SER A 440 27.34 -7.42 5.18
CA SER A 440 26.12 -7.39 4.39
C SER A 440 24.87 -7.28 5.28
N VAL A 441 23.83 -6.70 4.71
CA VAL A 441 22.55 -6.53 5.38
C VAL A 441 21.42 -7.04 4.47
N GLN A 442 20.61 -7.91 4.99
CA GLN A 442 19.39 -8.37 4.33
C GLN A 442 18.19 -7.83 5.10
N LEU A 443 17.35 -7.10 4.40
CA LEU A 443 16.21 -6.38 4.97
C LEU A 443 14.88 -6.93 4.47
N ASN A 444 13.88 -6.92 5.33
CA ASN A 444 12.49 -7.07 4.95
C ASN A 444 11.68 -5.93 5.56
N GLU A 445 11.51 -4.86 4.80
CA GLU A 445 10.71 -3.69 5.18
C GLU A 445 9.31 -3.73 4.56
N ALA A 446 9.15 -4.44 3.46
CA ALA A 446 7.93 -4.45 2.68
C ALA A 446 6.85 -5.40 3.23
N CYS A 447 7.20 -6.41 4.02
CA CYS A 447 6.25 -7.41 4.46
C CYS A 447 6.41 -7.76 5.94
N SER A 448 5.39 -7.51 6.73
CA SER A 448 5.37 -7.83 8.17
C SER A 448 5.25 -9.33 8.50
N SER A 449 5.21 -10.23 7.51
CA SER A 449 5.02 -11.68 7.72
C SER A 449 6.16 -12.37 8.48
N GLY A 450 7.30 -11.73 8.61
CA GLY A 450 8.43 -12.17 9.43
C GLY A 450 8.66 -11.29 10.67
N CYS A 451 7.72 -10.45 11.07
CA CYS A 451 7.89 -9.42 12.09
C CYS A 451 6.86 -9.53 13.22
N GLY A 452 7.10 -8.83 14.32
CA GLY A 452 6.28 -8.90 15.53
C GLY A 452 4.83 -8.44 15.34
N SER A 453 4.58 -7.43 14.49
CA SER A 453 3.22 -6.95 14.22
C SER A 453 2.32 -8.01 13.58
N PHE A 454 2.90 -9.01 12.95
CA PHE A 454 2.16 -10.14 12.44
C PHE A 454 1.54 -10.96 13.57
N ILE A 455 2.34 -11.31 14.60
CA ILE A 455 1.87 -12.01 15.81
C ILE A 455 0.86 -11.13 16.55
N GLU A 456 1.15 -9.83 16.71
CA GLU A 456 0.25 -8.87 17.38
C GLU A 456 -1.11 -8.78 16.71
N THR A 457 -1.15 -8.75 15.36
CA THR A 457 -2.40 -8.70 14.60
C THR A 457 -3.26 -9.93 14.88
N PHE A 458 -2.67 -11.13 14.91
CA PHE A 458 -3.40 -12.35 15.23
C PHE A 458 -3.80 -12.43 16.71
N ALA A 459 -2.94 -12.04 17.64
CA ALA A 459 -3.28 -11.98 19.05
C ALA A 459 -4.52 -11.10 19.28
N LYS A 460 -4.54 -9.88 18.73
CA LYS A 460 -5.69 -8.97 18.79
C LYS A 460 -6.94 -9.55 18.13
N SER A 461 -6.79 -10.20 16.96
CA SER A 461 -7.94 -10.82 16.28
C SER A 461 -8.57 -11.95 17.06
N LEU A 462 -7.81 -12.58 17.96
CA LEU A 462 -8.24 -13.63 18.87
C LEU A 462 -8.57 -13.12 20.28
N ASN A 463 -8.57 -11.82 20.49
CA ASN A 463 -8.83 -11.15 21.77
C ASN A 463 -7.83 -11.50 22.88
N TYR A 464 -6.55 -11.64 22.52
CA TYR A 464 -5.46 -11.88 23.46
C TYR A 464 -4.51 -10.67 23.51
N SER A 465 -3.90 -10.45 24.68
CA SER A 465 -2.68 -9.66 24.74
C SER A 465 -1.54 -10.40 24.02
N VAL A 466 -0.55 -9.68 23.50
CA VAL A 466 0.60 -10.31 22.81
C VAL A 466 1.36 -11.24 23.76
N GLN A 467 1.46 -10.84 25.02
CA GLN A 467 2.14 -11.59 26.08
C GLN A 467 1.41 -12.90 26.43
N ASP A 468 0.08 -12.84 26.59
CA ASP A 468 -0.68 -14.05 26.91
C ASP A 468 -0.75 -14.98 25.70
N PHE A 469 -0.88 -14.43 24.50
CA PHE A 469 -0.82 -15.19 23.26
C PHE A 469 0.53 -15.92 23.08
N ALA A 470 1.64 -15.28 23.46
CA ALA A 470 2.96 -15.90 23.47
C ALA A 470 3.07 -17.04 24.48
N LYS A 471 2.47 -16.90 25.67
CA LYS A 471 2.45 -17.96 26.72
C LYS A 471 1.67 -19.18 26.26
N GLU A 472 0.52 -18.98 25.61
CA GLU A 472 -0.29 -20.08 25.07
C GLU A 472 0.52 -20.99 24.13
N ALA A 473 1.45 -20.42 23.36
CA ALA A 473 2.26 -21.13 22.40
C ALA A 473 3.23 -22.16 23.02
N LEU A 474 3.68 -21.93 24.27
CA LEU A 474 4.84 -22.63 24.84
C LEU A 474 4.62 -24.13 24.91
N PHE A 475 3.43 -24.55 25.33
CA PHE A 475 3.08 -25.95 25.52
C PHE A 475 1.96 -26.43 24.58
N ALA A 476 1.83 -25.81 23.42
CA ALA A 476 0.91 -26.26 22.39
C ALA A 476 1.20 -27.73 22.01
N GLU A 477 0.20 -28.56 22.05
CA GLU A 477 0.37 -30.02 21.80
C GLU A 477 0.55 -30.33 20.30
N ASN A 478 -0.16 -29.59 19.45
CA ASN A 478 -0.21 -29.83 18.00
C ASN A 478 -0.09 -28.54 17.18
N PRO A 479 1.05 -27.83 17.24
CA PRO A 479 1.24 -26.59 16.49
C PRO A 479 0.92 -26.73 15.01
N ILE A 480 0.22 -25.77 14.41
CA ILE A 480 -0.13 -25.82 13.00
C ILE A 480 1.02 -25.38 12.09
N ASP A 481 1.23 -26.07 10.97
CA ASP A 481 2.19 -25.64 9.95
C ASP A 481 1.55 -24.62 9.01
N LEU A 482 1.80 -23.35 9.27
CA LEU A 482 1.35 -22.24 8.43
C LEU A 482 2.24 -22.02 7.21
N GLY A 483 3.44 -22.64 7.17
CA GLY A 483 4.41 -22.49 6.08
C GLY A 483 5.08 -21.12 6.03
N THR A 484 5.57 -20.77 4.83
CA THR A 484 6.29 -19.51 4.54
C THR A 484 5.49 -18.65 3.55
N ARG A 485 4.46 -17.95 3.99
CA ARG A 485 3.61 -17.14 3.12
C ARG A 485 3.45 -15.72 3.69
N CYS A 486 3.04 -14.78 2.86
CA CYS A 486 2.72 -13.44 3.34
C CYS A 486 1.47 -13.48 4.26
N THR A 487 1.28 -12.43 5.03
CA THR A 487 0.19 -12.28 6.01
C THR A 487 -1.19 -12.59 5.42
N VAL A 488 -1.44 -12.20 4.18
CA VAL A 488 -2.73 -12.41 3.49
C VAL A 488 -3.03 -13.88 3.32
N PHE A 489 -2.07 -14.65 2.77
CA PHE A 489 -2.25 -16.10 2.58
C PHE A 489 -2.23 -16.88 3.90
N MET A 490 -1.53 -16.37 4.88
CA MET A 490 -1.47 -16.97 6.21
C MET A 490 -2.81 -16.87 6.93
N ASN A 491 -3.50 -15.75 6.77
CA ASN A 491 -4.83 -15.51 7.32
C ASN A 491 -5.81 -16.61 6.89
N SER A 492 -5.78 -16.97 5.60
CA SER A 492 -6.62 -18.05 5.06
C SER A 492 -6.31 -19.40 5.72
N LYS A 493 -5.03 -19.70 5.98
CA LYS A 493 -4.64 -20.96 6.66
C LYS A 493 -5.01 -20.96 8.15
N VAL A 494 -4.82 -19.85 8.85
CA VAL A 494 -5.26 -19.72 10.25
C VAL A 494 -6.75 -19.95 10.36
N LYS A 495 -7.54 -19.36 9.46
CA LYS A 495 -8.99 -19.58 9.43
C LYS A 495 -9.40 -21.01 9.10
N GLN A 496 -8.70 -21.63 8.16
CA GLN A 496 -8.92 -23.05 7.92
C GLN A 496 -8.67 -23.86 9.18
N ALA A 497 -7.56 -23.62 9.87
CA ALA A 497 -7.24 -24.30 11.13
C ALA A 497 -8.30 -24.00 12.22
N GLN A 498 -8.81 -22.77 12.31
CA GLN A 498 -9.91 -22.42 13.22
C GLN A 498 -11.20 -23.19 12.89
N LYS A 499 -11.55 -23.27 11.60
CA LYS A 499 -12.70 -24.07 11.13
C LYS A 499 -12.54 -25.57 11.44
N GLU A 500 -11.32 -26.05 11.47
CA GLU A 500 -10.95 -27.41 11.84
C GLU A 500 -10.81 -27.62 13.36
N GLY A 501 -11.06 -26.58 14.17
CA GLY A 501 -11.05 -26.66 15.64
C GLY A 501 -9.65 -26.61 16.25
N ALA A 502 -8.66 -26.00 15.59
CA ALA A 502 -7.35 -25.78 16.19
C ALA A 502 -7.46 -24.85 17.42
N SER A 503 -6.75 -25.19 18.48
CA SER A 503 -6.69 -24.36 19.70
C SER A 503 -5.93 -23.05 19.44
N VAL A 504 -6.18 -22.04 20.27
CA VAL A 504 -5.41 -20.80 20.24
C VAL A 504 -3.92 -21.06 20.48
N ALA A 505 -3.59 -22.00 21.36
CA ALA A 505 -2.23 -22.46 21.63
C ALA A 505 -1.54 -22.98 20.34
N ASP A 506 -2.20 -23.88 19.60
CA ASP A 506 -1.66 -24.45 18.35
C ASP A 506 -1.48 -23.38 17.25
N ILE A 507 -2.39 -22.43 17.18
CA ILE A 507 -2.31 -21.28 16.25
C ILE A 507 -1.13 -20.39 16.64
N SER A 508 -0.99 -20.03 17.90
CA SER A 508 0.08 -19.17 18.39
C SER A 508 1.46 -19.77 18.17
N ALA A 509 1.65 -21.07 18.49
CA ALA A 509 2.88 -21.78 18.23
C ALA A 509 3.19 -21.87 16.71
N GLY A 510 2.18 -22.14 15.89
CA GLY A 510 2.30 -22.16 14.44
C GLY A 510 2.72 -20.82 13.86
N LEU A 511 2.22 -19.71 14.41
CA LEU A 511 2.64 -18.36 14.01
C LEU A 511 4.09 -18.06 14.41
N ALA A 512 4.53 -18.47 15.62
CA ALA A 512 5.92 -18.33 16.04
C ALA A 512 6.88 -19.07 15.08
N TYR A 513 6.57 -20.32 14.73
CA TYR A 513 7.31 -21.06 13.71
C TYR A 513 7.31 -20.35 12.35
N SER A 514 6.17 -19.81 11.93
CA SER A 514 6.03 -19.18 10.63
C SER A 514 6.84 -17.87 10.51
N VAL A 515 6.89 -17.05 11.56
CA VAL A 515 7.72 -15.85 11.62
C VAL A 515 9.17 -16.21 11.33
N ILE A 516 9.71 -17.21 12.02
CA ILE A 516 11.09 -17.65 11.82
C ILE A 516 11.31 -18.33 10.46
N LYS A 517 10.37 -19.18 10.00
CA LYS A 517 10.46 -19.74 8.64
C LYS A 517 10.52 -18.65 7.57
N ASN A 518 9.72 -17.59 7.70
CA ASN A 518 9.76 -16.44 6.78
C ASN A 518 11.11 -15.70 6.88
N ALA A 519 11.60 -15.45 8.08
CA ALA A 519 12.89 -14.82 8.31
C ALA A 519 14.03 -15.60 7.62
N LEU A 520 14.16 -16.87 7.94
CA LEU A 520 15.28 -17.67 7.47
C LEU A 520 15.18 -18.03 5.98
N PHE A 521 14.02 -18.48 5.51
CA PHE A 521 13.90 -19.03 4.15
C PHE A 521 13.44 -18.05 3.08
N LYS A 522 12.73 -16.98 3.44
CA LYS A 522 12.26 -15.98 2.46
C LYS A 522 13.17 -14.77 2.39
N VAL A 523 13.60 -14.26 3.53
CA VAL A 523 14.41 -13.03 3.60
C VAL A 523 15.89 -13.39 3.48
N ILE A 524 16.40 -14.18 4.40
CA ILE A 524 17.82 -14.57 4.44
C ILE A 524 18.14 -15.58 3.32
N LYS A 525 17.15 -16.34 2.85
CA LYS A 525 17.28 -17.41 1.84
C LYS A 525 18.32 -18.45 2.26
N LEU A 526 18.29 -18.82 3.53
CA LEU A 526 19.20 -19.74 4.16
C LEU A 526 19.12 -21.11 3.45
N SER A 527 20.28 -21.61 3.03
CA SER A 527 20.42 -22.95 2.45
C SER A 527 20.99 -23.95 3.45
N ASP A 528 21.87 -23.52 4.33
CA ASP A 528 22.46 -24.28 5.42
C ASP A 528 22.50 -23.45 6.70
N ALA A 529 22.25 -24.06 7.86
CA ALA A 529 22.30 -23.37 9.15
C ALA A 529 23.70 -22.77 9.44
N LYS A 530 24.76 -23.39 8.93
CA LYS A 530 26.13 -22.90 9.03
C LYS A 530 26.35 -21.53 8.38
N ASP A 531 25.48 -21.16 7.44
CA ASP A 531 25.54 -19.84 6.80
C ASP A 531 25.21 -18.69 7.77
N LEU A 532 24.63 -18.98 8.95
CA LEU A 532 24.39 -18.00 9.99
C LEU A 532 25.64 -17.61 10.76
N GLY A 533 26.66 -18.48 10.84
CA GLY A 533 27.85 -18.34 11.68
C GLY A 533 27.71 -19.09 13.00
N GLU A 534 28.71 -18.91 13.89
CA GLU A 534 28.74 -19.58 15.22
C GLU A 534 28.29 -18.62 16.33
N HIS A 535 28.52 -17.32 16.18
CA HIS A 535 28.22 -16.26 17.13
C HIS A 535 26.97 -15.48 16.68
N ILE A 536 25.81 -15.91 17.11
CA ILE A 536 24.52 -15.35 16.68
C ILE A 536 23.91 -14.55 17.83
N VAL A 537 23.66 -13.24 17.60
CA VAL A 537 22.91 -12.39 18.53
C VAL A 537 21.52 -12.11 17.96
N VAL A 538 20.48 -12.38 18.75
CA VAL A 538 19.09 -12.07 18.37
C VAL A 538 18.61 -10.83 19.10
N GLN A 539 17.97 -9.92 18.37
CA GLN A 539 17.53 -8.60 18.81
C GLN A 539 16.10 -8.30 18.38
N GLY A 540 15.57 -7.18 18.84
CA GLY A 540 14.22 -6.74 18.56
C GLY A 540 13.18 -7.26 19.55
N GLY A 541 12.10 -6.49 19.70
CA GLY A 541 11.07 -6.79 20.69
C GLY A 541 10.36 -8.12 20.48
N THR A 542 10.40 -8.67 19.27
CA THR A 542 9.78 -9.95 18.92
C THR A 542 10.48 -11.13 19.61
N PHE A 543 11.78 -11.03 19.88
CA PHE A 543 12.53 -12.07 20.60
C PHE A 543 12.31 -12.12 22.11
N TYR A 544 11.54 -11.18 22.69
CA TYR A 544 11.01 -11.36 24.04
C TYR A 544 9.96 -12.48 24.12
N ASN A 545 9.41 -12.88 22.97
CA ASN A 545 8.54 -14.05 22.87
C ASN A 545 9.39 -15.33 22.83
N ASP A 546 9.40 -16.08 23.92
CA ASP A 546 10.15 -17.35 24.04
C ASP A 546 9.75 -18.38 22.99
N ALA A 547 8.50 -18.37 22.55
CA ALA A 547 8.04 -19.26 21.46
C ALA A 547 8.74 -18.94 20.13
N VAL A 548 8.98 -17.67 19.84
CA VAL A 548 9.73 -17.24 18.65
C VAL A 548 11.20 -17.63 18.75
N LEU A 549 11.83 -17.37 19.89
CA LEU A 549 13.22 -17.74 20.12
C LEU A 549 13.41 -19.26 20.04
N ARG A 550 12.54 -20.04 20.68
CA ARG A 550 12.57 -21.49 20.59
C ARG A 550 12.34 -22.01 19.17
N SER A 551 11.44 -21.37 18.42
CA SER A 551 11.21 -21.68 17.01
C SER A 551 12.49 -21.46 16.19
N PHE A 552 13.24 -20.38 16.47
CA PHE A 552 14.53 -20.14 15.82
C PHE A 552 15.51 -21.28 16.09
N GLU A 553 15.72 -21.67 17.34
CA GLU A 553 16.63 -22.76 17.70
C GLU A 553 16.22 -24.11 17.07
N LYS A 554 14.92 -24.41 17.06
CA LYS A 554 14.43 -25.68 16.46
C LYS A 554 14.58 -25.71 14.94
N ILE A 555 14.36 -24.58 14.25
CA ILE A 555 14.43 -24.54 12.78
C ILE A 555 15.88 -24.43 12.31
N SER A 556 16.70 -23.57 12.93
CA SER A 556 18.08 -23.35 12.53
C SER A 556 19.04 -24.43 13.05
N GLY A 557 18.71 -25.05 14.18
CA GLY A 557 19.63 -25.92 14.91
C GLY A 557 20.78 -25.19 15.60
N CYS A 558 20.75 -23.83 15.63
CA CYS A 558 21.75 -23.00 16.25
C CYS A 558 21.27 -22.45 17.59
N GLU A 559 22.18 -22.28 18.52
CA GLU A 559 21.94 -21.48 19.72
C GLU A 559 22.19 -19.98 19.42
N ALA A 560 21.49 -19.10 20.13
CA ALA A 560 21.64 -17.66 19.94
C ALA A 560 21.74 -16.95 21.29
N VAL A 561 22.53 -15.89 21.34
CA VAL A 561 22.59 -14.96 22.47
C VAL A 561 21.39 -14.01 22.36
N ARG A 562 20.53 -14.03 23.37
CA ARG A 562 19.45 -13.04 23.54
C ARG A 562 19.77 -12.14 24.74
N PRO A 563 20.21 -10.88 24.53
CA PRO A 563 20.37 -9.94 25.62
C PRO A 563 19.04 -9.67 26.34
N ASP A 564 19.11 -9.41 27.66
CA ASP A 564 17.95 -9.01 28.45
C ASP A 564 17.30 -7.72 27.93
N ILE A 565 18.07 -6.88 27.25
CA ILE A 565 17.66 -5.64 26.60
C ILE A 565 17.39 -5.78 25.08
N ALA A 566 17.10 -6.99 24.61
CA ALA A 566 16.94 -7.27 23.17
C ALA A 566 16.02 -6.28 22.43
N GLY A 567 15.00 -5.75 23.10
CA GLY A 567 14.05 -4.79 22.52
C GLY A 567 14.56 -3.36 22.39
N ILE A 568 15.64 -3.00 23.04
CA ILE A 568 16.19 -1.62 23.02
C ILE A 568 17.64 -1.55 22.50
N MET A 569 18.10 -2.60 21.82
CA MET A 569 19.49 -2.71 21.34
C MET A 569 19.88 -1.55 20.43
N GLY A 570 19.02 -1.08 19.54
CA GLY A 570 19.29 0.10 18.71
C GLY A 570 19.57 1.36 19.53
N ALA A 571 18.75 1.62 20.55
CA ALA A 571 18.95 2.76 21.45
C ALA A 571 20.22 2.60 22.31
N PHE A 572 20.47 1.39 22.85
CA PHE A 572 21.67 1.13 23.64
C PHE A 572 22.93 1.26 22.79
N GLY A 573 22.92 0.73 21.55
CA GLY A 573 24.03 0.91 20.60
C GLY A 573 24.29 2.37 20.24
N ALA A 574 23.22 3.16 20.04
CA ALA A 574 23.36 4.60 19.82
C ALA A 574 23.97 5.31 21.04
N ALA A 575 23.62 4.89 22.27
CA ALA A 575 24.27 5.41 23.50
C ALA A 575 25.75 5.01 23.60
N LEU A 576 26.12 3.79 23.21
CA LEU A 576 27.52 3.36 23.14
C LEU A 576 28.33 4.14 22.10
N ILE A 577 27.72 4.44 20.94
CA ILE A 577 28.34 5.28 19.90
C ILE A 577 28.53 6.70 20.40
N ALA A 578 27.53 7.27 21.09
CA ALA A 578 27.66 8.59 21.72
C ALA A 578 28.79 8.62 22.74
N ARG A 579 28.97 7.54 23.51
CA ARG A 579 30.10 7.38 24.46
C ARG A 579 31.44 7.35 23.75
N GLU A 580 31.55 6.57 22.67
CA GLU A 580 32.82 6.41 21.93
C GLU A 580 33.22 7.69 21.21
N ARG A 581 32.26 8.45 20.68
CA ARG A 581 32.52 9.70 19.94
C ARG A 581 32.70 10.91 20.84
N HIS A 582 32.44 10.78 22.13
CA HIS A 582 32.59 11.89 23.07
C HIS A 582 34.07 12.20 23.29
N GLU A 583 34.48 13.41 23.02
CA GLU A 583 35.85 13.93 23.33
C GLU A 583 35.80 14.76 24.61
N GLU A 584 36.89 14.72 25.40
CA GLU A 584 37.01 15.50 26.62
C GLU A 584 36.88 17.00 26.32
N GLY A 585 35.96 17.68 27.01
CA GLY A 585 35.70 19.11 26.79
C GLY A 585 34.63 19.42 25.72
N TYR A 586 34.13 18.38 25.02
CA TYR A 586 33.00 18.57 24.11
C TYR A 586 31.72 18.98 24.86
N GLN A 587 31.01 19.98 24.34
CA GLN A 587 29.71 20.43 24.87
C GLN A 587 28.60 19.95 23.94
N THR A 588 27.68 19.19 24.48
CA THR A 588 26.51 18.72 23.73
C THR A 588 25.71 19.87 23.10
N SER A 589 25.27 19.69 21.89
CA SER A 589 24.37 20.59 21.20
C SER A 589 22.89 20.33 21.56
N MET A 590 22.60 19.23 22.26
CA MET A 590 21.25 18.85 22.65
C MET A 590 20.57 19.96 23.46
N LEU A 591 19.29 20.20 23.17
CA LEU A 591 18.49 21.19 23.92
C LEU A 591 18.48 20.89 25.40
N SER A 592 18.63 21.93 26.23
CA SER A 592 18.47 21.85 27.68
C SER A 592 17.04 21.51 28.08
N ILE A 593 16.83 21.07 29.31
CA ILE A 593 15.48 20.74 29.80
C ILE A 593 14.52 21.94 29.72
N ASP A 594 15.01 23.17 29.94
CA ASP A 594 14.19 24.37 29.85
C ASP A 594 13.77 24.65 28.40
N GLU A 595 14.68 24.44 27.44
CA GLU A 595 14.39 24.57 26.02
C GLU A 595 13.43 23.45 25.54
N ILE A 596 13.61 22.21 26.03
CA ILE A 596 12.70 21.10 25.75
C ILE A 596 11.30 21.36 26.33
N ASN A 597 11.22 21.99 27.50
CA ASN A 597 9.93 22.37 28.09
C ASN A 597 9.24 23.49 27.31
N ALA A 598 10.01 24.38 26.72
CA ALA A 598 9.51 25.47 25.86
C ALA A 598 9.33 25.04 24.39
N LEU A 599 9.75 23.83 24.01
CA LEU A 599 9.68 23.38 22.64
C LEU A 599 8.23 23.21 22.19
N THR A 600 7.85 23.96 21.19
CA THR A 600 6.60 23.77 20.48
C THR A 600 6.91 23.35 19.05
N PHE A 601 6.07 22.51 18.47
CA PHE A 601 6.19 22.12 17.09
C PHE A 601 4.83 22.08 16.41
N ASP A 602 4.84 22.37 15.12
CA ASP A 602 3.68 22.38 14.23
C ASP A 602 4.05 21.70 12.92
N THR A 603 3.14 20.93 12.37
CA THR A 603 3.34 20.21 11.12
C THR A 603 2.41 20.79 10.06
N LYS A 604 2.97 21.22 8.94
CA LYS A 604 2.21 21.75 7.82
C LYS A 604 2.52 21.00 6.53
N LEU A 605 1.46 20.59 5.84
CA LEU A 605 1.54 20.07 4.50
C LEU A 605 1.51 21.21 3.46
N THR A 606 2.33 21.09 2.44
CA THR A 606 2.32 21.99 1.30
C THR A 606 2.79 21.28 0.04
N ARG A 607 2.42 21.80 -1.13
CA ARG A 607 2.96 21.29 -2.39
C ARG A 607 4.13 22.14 -2.84
N CYS A 608 5.25 21.50 -3.15
CA CYS A 608 6.41 22.14 -3.74
C CYS A 608 6.04 22.75 -5.09
N GLN A 609 6.47 23.99 -5.33
CA GLN A 609 6.28 24.70 -6.60
C GLN A 609 7.56 24.76 -7.45
N GLY A 610 8.59 24.02 -7.07
CA GLY A 610 9.91 24.07 -7.70
C GLY A 610 10.00 23.37 -9.06
N CYS A 611 9.11 22.45 -9.38
CA CYS A 611 9.03 21.74 -10.66
C CYS A 611 7.64 21.11 -10.84
N THR A 612 7.42 20.47 -11.99
CA THR A 612 6.15 19.82 -12.35
C THR A 612 5.74 18.68 -11.45
N ASN A 613 6.67 18.13 -10.66
CA ASN A 613 6.39 17.01 -9.76
C ASN A 613 5.50 17.40 -8.56
N HIS A 614 5.43 18.68 -8.22
CA HIS A 614 4.59 19.19 -7.13
C HIS A 614 4.60 18.33 -5.87
N CYS A 615 5.81 17.87 -5.44
CA CYS A 615 5.97 17.00 -4.27
C CYS A 615 5.14 17.50 -3.08
N LEU A 616 4.46 16.59 -2.41
CA LEU A 616 3.80 16.90 -1.15
C LEU A 616 4.89 16.96 -0.07
N LEU A 617 5.09 18.12 0.52
CA LEU A 617 6.09 18.38 1.55
C LEU A 617 5.43 18.39 2.92
N THR A 618 6.03 17.70 3.86
CA THR A 618 5.72 17.80 5.28
C THR A 618 6.74 18.74 5.93
N ILE A 619 6.29 19.88 6.39
CA ILE A 619 7.13 20.89 7.03
C ILE A 619 6.87 20.85 8.53
N ASN A 620 7.82 20.33 9.29
CA ASN A 620 7.82 20.39 10.74
C ASN A 620 8.53 21.68 11.17
N ARG A 621 7.82 22.55 11.86
CA ARG A 621 8.33 23.81 12.39
C ARG A 621 8.51 23.71 13.89
N PHE A 622 9.66 24.12 14.37
CA PHE A 622 10.01 24.11 15.78
C PHE A 622 10.17 25.52 16.32
N SER A 623 10.01 25.71 17.62
CA SER A 623 10.37 26.96 18.30
C SER A 623 11.81 27.38 17.95
N GLY A 624 12.09 28.69 17.96
CA GLY A 624 13.40 29.22 17.56
C GLY A 624 13.61 29.32 16.03
N ASN A 625 12.52 29.36 15.24
CA ASN A 625 12.54 29.50 13.77
C ASN A 625 13.29 28.36 13.03
N ARG A 626 13.34 27.16 13.64
CA ARG A 626 13.90 25.94 13.05
C ARG A 626 12.82 25.20 12.30
N SER A 627 13.20 24.47 11.25
CA SER A 627 12.28 23.61 10.51
C SER A 627 12.99 22.40 9.97
N TYR A 628 12.20 21.32 9.81
CA TYR A 628 12.61 20.09 9.13
C TYR A 628 11.58 19.77 8.06
N ILE A 629 12.03 19.54 6.83
CA ILE A 629 11.18 19.33 5.67
C ILE A 629 11.45 17.94 5.12
N THR A 630 10.38 17.19 4.89
CA THR A 630 10.40 15.85 4.27
C THR A 630 9.42 15.76 3.10
N GLY A 631 9.39 14.63 2.40
CA GLY A 631 8.57 14.43 1.21
C GLY A 631 9.15 15.08 -0.05
N ASN A 632 10.27 15.80 0.07
CA ASN A 632 10.97 16.37 -1.07
C ASN A 632 11.73 15.28 -1.84
N ARG A 633 11.58 15.28 -3.16
CA ARG A 633 12.35 14.41 -4.06
C ARG A 633 13.66 15.04 -4.53
N CYS A 634 13.87 16.32 -4.25
CA CYS A 634 15.09 17.06 -4.57
C CYS A 634 15.29 18.24 -3.61
N GLU A 635 16.47 18.85 -3.63
CA GLU A 635 16.82 19.97 -2.72
C GLU A 635 15.98 21.24 -2.94
N ARG A 636 15.33 21.40 -4.09
CA ARG A 636 14.39 22.52 -4.35
C ARG A 636 13.24 22.53 -3.34
N GLY A 637 12.74 21.34 -2.98
CA GLY A 637 11.69 21.19 -1.96
C GLY A 637 12.13 21.64 -0.57
N LEU A 638 13.44 21.68 -0.29
CA LEU A 638 14.02 22.17 0.96
C LEU A 638 14.21 23.70 0.99
N GLY A 639 13.84 24.41 -0.09
CA GLY A 639 14.13 25.85 -0.23
C GLY A 639 15.62 26.17 -0.40
N LYS A 640 16.45 25.15 -0.60
CA LYS A 640 17.88 25.33 -0.90
C LYS A 640 18.03 25.49 -2.40
N GLU A 641 18.03 26.73 -2.87
CA GLU A 641 18.41 27.02 -4.25
C GLU A 641 19.91 26.73 -4.41
N LYS A 642 20.24 25.52 -4.83
CA LYS A 642 21.55 25.23 -5.41
C LYS A 642 21.47 25.45 -6.91
N ASN A 643 22.25 26.41 -7.38
CA ASN A 643 22.52 26.75 -8.77
C ASN A 643 21.33 27.32 -9.57
N LYS A 644 21.40 28.63 -9.80
CA LYS A 644 20.72 29.35 -10.88
C LYS A 644 21.32 29.05 -12.28
N GLU A 645 22.18 28.06 -12.40
CA GLU A 645 22.71 27.66 -13.69
C GLU A 645 21.65 26.89 -14.46
N ASN A 646 21.37 27.38 -15.66
CA ASN A 646 20.41 26.76 -16.55
C ASN A 646 21.07 25.53 -17.22
N ILE A 647 21.03 24.38 -16.50
CA ILE A 647 21.62 23.12 -17.01
C ILE A 647 20.59 22.46 -17.92
N PRO A 648 20.97 22.01 -19.13
CA PRO A 648 20.04 21.45 -20.08
C PRO A 648 19.27 20.22 -19.55
N ASN A 649 17.93 20.27 -19.72
CA ASN A 649 17.02 19.15 -19.46
C ASN A 649 16.19 18.87 -20.72
N LEU A 650 16.60 17.86 -21.50
CA LEU A 650 15.95 17.56 -22.77
C LEU A 650 14.62 16.84 -22.62
N PHE A 651 14.29 16.28 -21.47
CA PHE A 651 12.92 15.77 -21.19
C PHE A 651 11.91 16.94 -21.16
N GLU A 652 12.24 18.02 -20.49
CA GLU A 652 11.44 19.24 -20.46
C GLU A 652 11.32 19.85 -21.85
N TYR A 653 12.47 20.04 -22.54
CA TYR A 653 12.50 20.57 -23.91
C TYR A 653 11.65 19.73 -24.86
N LYS A 654 11.82 18.38 -24.85
CA LYS A 654 11.05 17.46 -25.71
C LYS A 654 9.57 17.55 -25.42
N ASN A 655 9.19 17.57 -24.14
CA ASN A 655 7.79 17.70 -23.74
C ASN A 655 7.17 19.02 -24.26
N GLU A 656 7.87 20.12 -24.11
CA GLU A 656 7.44 21.42 -24.65
C GLU A 656 7.36 21.40 -26.18
N ARG A 657 8.39 20.93 -26.88
CA ARG A 657 8.45 20.91 -28.34
C ARG A 657 7.35 20.04 -28.97
N LEU A 658 7.10 18.88 -28.39
CA LEU A 658 6.09 17.94 -28.91
C LEU A 658 4.67 18.51 -28.84
N PHE A 659 4.35 19.36 -27.86
CA PHE A 659 3.00 19.88 -27.63
C PHE A 659 2.86 21.41 -27.89
N ALA A 660 3.87 22.05 -28.52
CA ALA A 660 3.88 23.48 -28.82
C ALA A 660 3.07 23.85 -30.09
N TYR A 661 1.84 23.30 -30.19
CA TYR A 661 0.95 23.58 -31.33
C TYR A 661 -0.31 24.27 -30.83
N PRO A 662 -0.44 25.60 -31.05
CA PRO A 662 -1.63 26.33 -30.61
C PRO A 662 -2.86 25.86 -31.43
N PRO A 663 -4.04 25.76 -30.81
CA PRO A 663 -5.27 25.44 -31.53
C PRO A 663 -5.61 26.53 -32.55
N LEU A 664 -6.30 26.16 -33.62
CA LEU A 664 -6.88 27.13 -34.55
C LEU A 664 -7.89 28.02 -33.82
N LYS A 665 -8.01 29.26 -34.28
CA LYS A 665 -9.09 30.13 -33.81
C LYS A 665 -10.44 29.61 -34.31
N LYS A 666 -11.52 29.82 -33.54
CA LYS A 666 -12.87 29.36 -33.88
C LYS A 666 -13.31 29.76 -35.27
N GLU A 667 -12.91 30.94 -35.72
CA GLU A 667 -13.24 31.48 -37.03
C GLU A 667 -12.54 30.68 -38.15
N GLU A 668 -11.40 30.08 -37.89
CA GLU A 668 -10.60 29.30 -38.83
C GLU A 668 -10.94 27.80 -38.81
N ALA A 669 -11.50 27.34 -37.71
CA ALA A 669 -11.89 25.95 -37.46
C ALA A 669 -13.28 25.64 -38.00
N THR A 670 -13.42 25.59 -39.31
CA THR A 670 -14.71 25.48 -40.01
C THR A 670 -15.34 24.07 -39.91
N ARG A 671 -14.61 23.07 -39.44
CA ARG A 671 -15.06 21.65 -39.35
C ARG A 671 -15.29 21.18 -37.92
N GLY A 672 -15.27 22.08 -36.94
CA GLY A 672 -15.52 21.72 -35.54
C GLY A 672 -14.27 21.39 -34.75
N THR A 673 -14.47 20.68 -33.64
CA THR A 673 -13.44 20.38 -32.63
C THR A 673 -13.07 18.91 -32.60
N VAL A 674 -11.77 18.60 -32.50
CA VAL A 674 -11.28 17.23 -32.27
C VAL A 674 -10.54 17.16 -30.96
N GLY A 675 -10.95 16.23 -30.09
CA GLY A 675 -10.23 15.94 -28.86
C GLY A 675 -9.10 14.93 -29.07
N LEU A 676 -7.88 15.28 -28.64
CA LEU A 676 -6.72 14.40 -28.65
C LEU A 676 -6.30 14.11 -27.20
N PRO A 677 -6.30 12.85 -26.74
CA PRO A 677 -5.81 12.51 -25.41
C PRO A 677 -4.27 12.58 -25.38
N ARG A 678 -3.70 13.31 -24.44
CA ARG A 678 -2.25 13.46 -24.27
C ARG A 678 -1.65 12.24 -23.58
N VAL A 679 -1.62 11.10 -24.29
CA VAL A 679 -1.22 9.80 -23.73
C VAL A 679 -0.44 8.97 -24.74
N LEU A 680 0.33 8.01 -24.22
CA LEU A 680 0.98 6.94 -25.00
C LEU A 680 1.66 7.45 -26.29
N ASN A 681 1.18 7.03 -27.46
CA ASN A 681 1.76 7.37 -28.75
C ASN A 681 1.64 8.87 -29.13
N MET A 682 0.85 9.65 -28.43
CA MET A 682 0.82 11.10 -28.64
C MET A 682 2.16 11.75 -28.23
N TYR A 683 2.91 11.15 -27.31
CA TYR A 683 4.27 11.58 -26.97
C TYR A 683 5.31 11.31 -28.07
N GLU A 684 4.90 10.71 -29.18
CA GLU A 684 5.73 10.50 -30.37
C GLU A 684 5.14 11.19 -31.61
N ASN A 685 3.82 11.10 -31.79
CA ASN A 685 3.14 11.45 -33.03
C ASN A 685 2.24 12.71 -32.94
N TYR A 686 2.16 13.40 -31.80
CA TYR A 686 1.30 14.59 -31.66
C TYR A 686 1.64 15.72 -32.68
N PRO A 687 2.92 16.01 -33.03
CA PRO A 687 3.24 17.00 -34.08
C PRO A 687 2.54 16.71 -35.39
N PHE A 688 2.44 15.42 -35.77
CA PHE A 688 1.70 15.01 -36.97
C PHE A 688 0.20 15.30 -36.82
N TRP A 689 -0.42 14.83 -35.73
CA TRP A 689 -1.87 14.96 -35.54
C TRP A 689 -2.34 16.40 -35.41
N ALA A 690 -1.64 17.22 -34.64
CA ALA A 690 -1.96 18.64 -34.49
C ALA A 690 -1.91 19.37 -35.84
N THR A 691 -0.87 19.12 -36.62
CA THR A 691 -0.70 19.74 -37.93
C THR A 691 -1.71 19.23 -38.96
N PHE A 692 -2.00 17.92 -38.97
CA PHE A 692 -2.96 17.28 -39.84
C PHE A 692 -4.37 17.85 -39.63
N PHE A 693 -4.85 17.88 -38.39
CA PHE A 693 -6.18 18.38 -38.09
C PHE A 693 -6.30 19.90 -38.33
N ALA A 694 -5.25 20.67 -38.00
CA ALA A 694 -5.23 22.10 -38.31
C ALA A 694 -5.29 22.36 -39.82
N ALA A 695 -4.55 21.60 -40.62
CA ALA A 695 -4.61 21.69 -42.10
C ALA A 695 -6.01 21.35 -42.63
N LEU A 696 -6.69 20.41 -42.02
CA LEU A 696 -8.08 20.05 -42.32
C LEU A 696 -9.12 20.99 -41.68
N LYS A 697 -8.72 22.09 -41.05
CA LYS A 697 -9.61 23.09 -40.44
C LYS A 697 -10.43 22.58 -39.23
N PHE A 698 -9.88 21.67 -38.44
CA PHE A 698 -10.38 21.33 -37.13
C PHE A 698 -9.67 22.11 -36.02
N GLU A 699 -10.37 22.52 -35.01
CA GLU A 699 -9.76 22.99 -33.75
C GLU A 699 -9.32 21.79 -32.92
N VAL A 700 -8.04 21.71 -32.60
CA VAL A 700 -7.51 20.62 -31.79
C VAL A 700 -7.63 20.98 -30.32
N VAL A 701 -8.36 20.18 -29.57
CA VAL A 701 -8.47 20.25 -28.10
C VAL A 701 -7.61 19.14 -27.51
N LEU A 702 -6.41 19.51 -27.05
CA LEU A 702 -5.50 18.58 -26.37
C LEU A 702 -5.88 18.51 -24.89
N SER A 703 -6.00 17.30 -24.33
CA SER A 703 -6.15 17.14 -22.89
C SER A 703 -4.90 17.64 -22.13
N PRO A 704 -5.02 18.11 -20.89
CA PRO A 704 -3.91 18.75 -20.17
C PRO A 704 -2.77 17.76 -19.88
N GLN A 705 -1.68 18.25 -19.34
CA GLN A 705 -0.60 17.42 -18.83
C GLN A 705 -1.13 16.46 -17.76
N SER A 706 -0.62 15.23 -17.74
CA SER A 706 -1.02 14.21 -16.78
C SER A 706 -0.76 14.65 -15.34
N THR A 707 -1.71 14.36 -14.49
CA THR A 707 -1.64 14.57 -13.05
C THR A 707 -2.44 13.48 -12.34
N ARG A 708 -2.25 13.32 -11.04
CA ARG A 708 -3.09 12.43 -10.23
C ARG A 708 -4.59 12.71 -10.38
N LYS A 709 -4.98 14.00 -10.50
CA LYS A 709 -6.39 14.36 -10.73
C LYS A 709 -6.93 13.86 -12.07
N ILE A 710 -6.11 13.88 -13.11
CA ILE A 710 -6.48 13.30 -14.40
C ILE A 710 -6.71 11.79 -14.28
N TYR A 711 -5.81 11.06 -13.61
CA TYR A 711 -5.99 9.65 -13.33
C TYR A 711 -7.33 9.37 -12.62
N GLU A 712 -7.65 10.16 -11.61
CA GLU A 712 -8.88 9.98 -10.80
C GLU A 712 -10.16 10.21 -11.60
N LEU A 713 -10.15 11.01 -12.67
CA LEU A 713 -11.30 11.21 -13.55
C LEU A 713 -11.73 9.95 -14.31
N GLY A 714 -10.82 9.02 -14.55
CA GLY A 714 -11.10 7.83 -15.34
C GLY A 714 -11.09 6.51 -14.57
N ILE A 715 -11.00 6.58 -13.24
CA ILE A 715 -10.79 5.40 -12.40
C ILE A 715 -11.90 4.34 -12.52
N ASP A 716 -13.12 4.77 -12.72
CA ASP A 716 -14.33 3.96 -12.84
C ASP A 716 -14.38 3.12 -14.11
N SER A 717 -13.74 3.57 -15.18
CA SER A 717 -13.70 2.89 -16.47
C SER A 717 -12.47 1.97 -16.66
N ILE A 718 -11.53 1.93 -15.71
CA ILE A 718 -10.32 1.09 -15.80
C ILE A 718 -10.71 -0.38 -15.62
N PRO A 719 -10.51 -1.25 -16.64
CA PRO A 719 -11.04 -2.62 -16.62
C PRO A 719 -10.22 -3.59 -15.76
N SER A 720 -8.98 -3.26 -15.40
CA SER A 720 -8.09 -4.14 -14.66
C SER A 720 -7.07 -3.38 -13.81
N GLU A 721 -6.85 -3.87 -12.58
CA GLU A 721 -5.78 -3.37 -11.73
C GLU A 721 -4.38 -3.62 -12.30
N SER A 722 -4.21 -4.68 -13.10
CA SER A 722 -2.94 -5.07 -13.68
C SER A 722 -2.52 -4.24 -14.89
N GLU A 723 -3.38 -3.34 -15.39
CA GLU A 723 -3.01 -2.39 -16.45
C GLU A 723 -1.85 -1.51 -16.00
N CYS A 724 -0.94 -1.20 -16.93
CA CYS A 724 0.16 -0.29 -16.63
C CYS A 724 -0.34 1.15 -16.39
N TYR A 725 0.37 1.91 -15.57
CA TYR A 725 -0.06 3.26 -15.20
C TYR A 725 -0.25 4.21 -16.40
N PRO A 726 0.62 4.21 -17.42
CA PRO A 726 0.39 4.98 -18.65
C PRO A 726 -0.94 4.66 -19.35
N ALA A 727 -1.36 3.41 -19.35
CA ALA A 727 -2.65 2.99 -19.89
C ALA A 727 -3.82 3.52 -19.04
N LYS A 728 -3.71 3.42 -17.72
CA LYS A 728 -4.73 3.93 -16.79
C LYS A 728 -4.95 5.43 -16.93
N LEU A 729 -3.90 6.20 -17.18
CA LEU A 729 -3.99 7.64 -17.45
C LEU A 729 -4.86 7.95 -18.68
N ALA A 730 -4.88 7.07 -19.69
CA ALA A 730 -5.66 7.30 -20.90
C ALA A 730 -7.17 7.43 -20.61
N HIS A 731 -7.70 6.69 -19.65
CA HIS A 731 -9.09 6.81 -19.22
C HIS A 731 -9.41 8.22 -18.70
N GLY A 732 -8.56 8.76 -17.85
CA GLY A 732 -8.72 10.10 -17.30
C GLY A 732 -8.64 11.21 -18.35
N HIS A 733 -7.73 11.09 -19.31
CA HIS A 733 -7.60 12.04 -20.42
C HIS A 733 -8.83 12.02 -21.34
N VAL A 734 -9.37 10.85 -21.62
CA VAL A 734 -10.59 10.70 -22.42
C VAL A 734 -11.80 11.25 -21.65
N SER A 735 -11.95 10.94 -20.37
CA SER A 735 -13.01 11.51 -19.52
C SER A 735 -12.92 13.05 -19.44
N TRP A 736 -11.71 13.60 -19.40
CA TRP A 736 -11.52 15.05 -19.46
C TRP A 736 -12.02 15.64 -20.78
N LEU A 737 -11.72 15.02 -21.92
CA LEU A 737 -12.19 15.47 -23.24
C LEU A 737 -13.72 15.36 -23.38
N ILE A 738 -14.33 14.33 -22.83
CA ILE A 738 -15.78 14.17 -22.77
C ILE A 738 -16.41 15.35 -22.00
N GLN A 739 -15.88 15.71 -20.84
CA GLN A 739 -16.34 16.85 -20.04
C GLN A 739 -16.20 18.20 -20.77
N HIS A 740 -15.25 18.31 -21.71
CA HIS A 740 -15.04 19.50 -22.54
C HIS A 740 -15.87 19.53 -23.82
N GLN A 741 -16.77 18.56 -24.02
CA GLN A 741 -17.78 18.54 -25.07
C GLN A 741 -17.21 18.75 -26.48
N VAL A 742 -16.11 18.06 -26.81
CA VAL A 742 -15.54 18.07 -28.17
C VAL A 742 -16.49 17.35 -29.14
N ASP A 743 -16.51 17.71 -30.43
CA ASP A 743 -17.39 17.10 -31.42
C ASP A 743 -17.07 15.62 -31.64
N PHE A 744 -15.80 15.25 -31.55
CA PHE A 744 -15.36 13.85 -31.53
C PHE A 744 -13.98 13.74 -30.88
N ILE A 745 -13.67 12.54 -30.37
CA ILE A 745 -12.35 12.19 -29.84
C ILE A 745 -11.67 11.31 -30.87
N PHE A 746 -10.42 11.64 -31.19
CA PHE A 746 -9.57 10.83 -32.08
C PHE A 746 -8.41 10.22 -31.32
N TYR A 747 -8.40 8.90 -31.22
CA TYR A 747 -7.36 8.13 -30.54
C TYR A 747 -7.00 6.89 -31.38
N PRO A 748 -6.08 7.00 -32.34
CA PRO A 748 -5.77 5.90 -33.25
C PRO A 748 -5.00 4.77 -32.57
N CYS A 749 -5.23 3.56 -33.04
CA CYS A 749 -4.45 2.37 -32.73
C CYS A 749 -3.22 2.33 -33.65
N ILE A 750 -2.02 2.38 -33.09
CA ILE A 750 -0.77 2.43 -33.88
C ILE A 750 0.06 1.18 -33.67
N PRO A 751 -0.06 0.14 -34.50
CA PRO A 751 0.76 -1.08 -34.40
C PRO A 751 2.21 -0.87 -34.79
N TYR A 752 2.48 -0.01 -35.80
CA TYR A 752 3.80 0.19 -36.37
C TYR A 752 4.19 1.65 -36.38
N GLU A 753 5.37 1.95 -35.86
CA GLU A 753 6.01 3.25 -36.00
C GLU A 753 6.93 3.29 -37.23
N ARG A 754 7.46 4.47 -37.52
CA ARG A 754 8.47 4.67 -38.56
C ARG A 754 9.72 3.88 -38.24
N ASN A 755 10.22 3.09 -39.18
CA ASN A 755 11.50 2.40 -39.04
C ASN A 755 12.66 3.39 -39.23
N GLU A 756 13.18 3.94 -38.18
CA GLU A 756 14.31 4.90 -38.19
C GLU A 756 15.66 4.19 -38.13
N PHE A 757 15.69 2.97 -37.63
CA PHE A 757 16.90 2.18 -37.45
C PHE A 757 16.75 0.85 -38.18
N PRO A 758 17.24 0.79 -39.46
CA PRO A 758 17.11 -0.43 -40.29
C PRO A 758 17.72 -1.69 -39.67
N ASP A 759 18.70 -1.52 -38.77
CA ASP A 759 19.36 -2.63 -38.08
C ASP A 759 18.57 -3.18 -36.89
N SER A 760 17.46 -2.54 -36.52
CA SER A 760 16.52 -3.08 -35.52
C SER A 760 15.67 -4.20 -36.15
N ASN A 761 15.29 -5.21 -35.32
CA ASN A 761 14.51 -6.35 -35.81
C ASN A 761 13.05 -5.97 -36.11
N ASN A 762 12.50 -4.98 -35.44
CA ASN A 762 11.15 -4.51 -35.65
C ASN A 762 10.92 -3.09 -35.08
N HIS A 763 9.78 -2.52 -35.44
CA HIS A 763 9.31 -1.21 -35.05
C HIS A 763 7.85 -1.28 -34.54
N TYR A 764 7.49 -2.41 -33.89
CA TYR A 764 6.17 -2.60 -33.27
C TYR A 764 6.06 -1.81 -32.00
N ASN A 765 4.92 -1.18 -31.81
CA ASN A 765 4.56 -0.62 -30.51
C ASN A 765 4.26 -1.72 -29.47
N CYS A 766 4.34 -1.39 -28.21
CA CYS A 766 3.88 -2.31 -27.18
C CYS A 766 2.36 -2.57 -27.34
N PRO A 767 1.85 -3.73 -26.89
CA PRO A 767 0.42 -4.09 -27.05
C PRO A 767 -0.54 -3.00 -26.54
N ILE A 768 -0.17 -2.30 -25.48
CA ILE A 768 -0.97 -1.20 -24.92
C ILE A 768 -1.06 -0.03 -25.92
N VAL A 769 0.07 0.45 -26.43
CA VAL A 769 0.06 1.53 -27.44
C VAL A 769 -0.70 1.11 -28.70
N THR A 770 -0.52 -0.16 -29.12
CA THR A 770 -1.12 -0.69 -30.33
C THR A 770 -2.66 -0.67 -30.29
N SER A 771 -3.30 -0.99 -29.16
CA SER A 771 -4.72 -1.29 -29.16
C SER A 771 -5.51 -0.72 -27.97
N TYR A 772 -4.91 0.08 -27.14
CA TYR A 772 -5.60 0.54 -25.91
C TYR A 772 -6.80 1.46 -26.21
N ALA A 773 -6.82 2.12 -27.36
CA ALA A 773 -7.99 2.86 -27.81
C ALA A 773 -9.24 1.97 -27.96
N GLU A 774 -9.08 0.69 -28.35
CA GLU A 774 -10.18 -0.28 -28.34
C GLU A 774 -10.65 -0.62 -26.92
N ASN A 775 -9.73 -0.67 -25.97
CA ASN A 775 -10.08 -0.84 -24.55
C ASN A 775 -10.92 0.34 -24.05
N ILE A 776 -10.48 1.57 -24.30
CA ILE A 776 -11.24 2.79 -23.98
C ILE A 776 -12.63 2.76 -24.60
N LYS A 777 -12.75 2.43 -25.89
CA LYS A 777 -14.01 2.36 -26.62
C LYS A 777 -15.04 1.45 -25.97
N ASN A 778 -14.58 0.35 -25.40
CA ASN A 778 -15.44 -0.68 -24.82
C ASN A 778 -15.70 -0.53 -23.31
N ASN A 779 -14.99 0.36 -22.62
CA ASN A 779 -15.09 0.52 -21.17
C ASN A 779 -15.48 1.93 -20.71
N VAL A 780 -15.57 2.91 -21.61
CA VAL A 780 -16.06 4.26 -21.30
C VAL A 780 -17.50 4.37 -21.78
N ASP A 781 -18.40 4.57 -20.88
CA ASP A 781 -19.84 4.47 -21.12
C ASP A 781 -20.41 5.51 -22.08
N GLU A 782 -19.94 6.74 -22.02
CA GLU A 782 -20.35 7.80 -22.92
C GLU A 782 -19.98 7.46 -24.39
N ILE A 783 -18.92 6.67 -24.54
CA ILE A 783 -18.48 6.19 -25.87
C ILE A 783 -19.30 4.96 -26.28
N THR A 784 -19.44 3.97 -25.38
CA THR A 784 -20.21 2.75 -25.66
C THR A 784 -21.69 3.02 -25.94
N SER A 785 -22.29 3.99 -25.26
CA SER A 785 -23.67 4.42 -25.50
C SER A 785 -23.84 5.26 -26.75
N GLY A 786 -22.75 5.70 -27.39
CA GLY A 786 -22.81 6.55 -28.57
C GLY A 786 -23.11 8.04 -28.28
N GLN A 787 -23.04 8.45 -27.01
CA GLN A 787 -23.20 9.87 -26.64
C GLN A 787 -22.05 10.71 -27.13
N VAL A 788 -20.84 10.14 -27.21
CA VAL A 788 -19.63 10.78 -27.69
C VAL A 788 -19.08 10.01 -28.90
N ARG A 789 -18.83 10.73 -29.99
CA ARG A 789 -18.22 10.15 -31.19
C ARG A 789 -16.74 9.90 -30.92
N PHE A 790 -16.33 8.62 -31.04
CA PHE A 790 -14.96 8.18 -30.79
C PHE A 790 -14.39 7.48 -32.00
N LEU A 791 -13.32 7.99 -32.55
CA LEU A 791 -12.64 7.45 -33.72
C LEU A 791 -11.27 6.87 -33.33
N ASN A 792 -11.14 5.55 -33.47
CA ASN A 792 -9.95 4.81 -33.10
C ASN A 792 -9.42 3.89 -34.22
N PRO A 793 -9.22 4.42 -35.44
CA PRO A 793 -8.76 3.61 -36.55
C PRO A 793 -7.39 3.00 -36.31
N PHE A 794 -7.15 1.80 -36.90
CA PHE A 794 -5.82 1.22 -36.95
C PHE A 794 -5.01 1.91 -38.07
N MET A 795 -3.90 2.52 -37.69
CA MET A 795 -3.03 3.26 -38.61
C MET A 795 -1.58 2.89 -38.42
N ALA A 796 -0.82 2.81 -39.51
CA ALA A 796 0.59 2.48 -39.43
C ALA A 796 1.47 3.66 -39.92
N PHE A 797 2.37 4.09 -39.04
CA PHE A 797 3.34 5.14 -39.34
C PHE A 797 4.57 4.63 -40.14
N THR A 798 4.51 3.43 -40.70
CA THR A 798 5.64 2.80 -41.43
C THR A 798 6.24 3.73 -42.51
N ASN A 799 5.38 4.32 -43.32
CA ASN A 799 5.74 5.34 -44.28
C ASN A 799 4.54 6.22 -44.64
N LEU A 800 4.80 7.36 -45.27
CA LEU A 800 3.78 8.35 -45.62
C LEU A 800 2.68 7.80 -46.54
N ASP A 801 3.02 6.96 -47.51
CA ASP A 801 2.05 6.50 -48.52
C ASP A 801 1.00 5.58 -47.86
N VAL A 802 1.44 4.59 -47.05
CA VAL A 802 0.54 3.70 -46.29
C VAL A 802 -0.36 4.49 -45.37
N LEU A 803 0.21 5.40 -44.57
CA LEU A 803 -0.55 6.23 -43.65
C LEU A 803 -1.56 7.10 -44.41
N THR A 804 -1.14 7.70 -45.55
CA THR A 804 -2.03 8.56 -46.34
C THR A 804 -3.23 7.80 -46.89
N GLU A 805 -3.03 6.57 -47.41
CA GLU A 805 -4.13 5.72 -47.87
C GLU A 805 -5.14 5.45 -46.75
N GLN A 806 -4.68 5.10 -45.54
CA GLN A 806 -5.53 4.86 -44.40
C GLN A 806 -6.27 6.13 -43.97
N LEU A 807 -5.60 7.29 -43.98
CA LEU A 807 -6.23 8.58 -43.64
C LEU A 807 -7.31 8.96 -44.66
N VAL A 808 -7.01 8.78 -45.98
CA VAL A 808 -8.00 9.05 -47.04
C VAL A 808 -9.22 8.19 -46.86
N HIS A 809 -9.06 6.89 -46.61
CA HIS A 809 -10.18 5.99 -46.34
C HIS A 809 -11.02 6.50 -45.15
N THR A 810 -10.39 6.69 -44.01
CA THR A 810 -11.08 7.07 -42.75
C THR A 810 -11.80 8.42 -42.88
N PHE A 811 -11.10 9.47 -43.33
CA PHE A 811 -11.66 10.83 -43.31
C PHE A 811 -12.58 11.16 -44.48
N THR A 812 -12.48 10.43 -45.60
CA THR A 812 -13.48 10.52 -46.66
C THR A 812 -14.81 9.87 -46.21
N GLU A 813 -14.75 8.71 -45.58
CA GLU A 813 -15.96 8.03 -45.08
C GLU A 813 -16.61 8.80 -43.91
N GLU A 814 -15.85 9.24 -42.94
CA GLU A 814 -16.37 9.84 -41.72
C GLU A 814 -16.81 11.30 -41.89
N PHE A 815 -16.13 12.07 -42.73
CA PHE A 815 -16.34 13.53 -42.85
C PHE A 815 -16.57 14.03 -44.27
N SER A 816 -16.59 13.15 -45.25
CA SER A 816 -16.71 13.51 -46.69
C SER A 816 -15.64 14.52 -47.13
N ILE A 817 -14.42 14.45 -46.59
CA ILE A 817 -13.31 15.35 -46.96
C ILE A 817 -12.67 14.84 -48.29
N PRO A 818 -12.40 15.71 -49.27
CA PRO A 818 -11.78 15.31 -50.51
C PRO A 818 -10.40 14.67 -50.29
N ALA A 819 -10.12 13.57 -51.01
CA ALA A 819 -8.87 12.81 -50.87
C ALA A 819 -7.62 13.67 -51.08
N GLU A 820 -7.65 14.62 -52.03
CA GLU A 820 -6.51 15.50 -52.33
C GLU A 820 -6.21 16.46 -51.16
N GLU A 821 -7.23 16.91 -50.45
CA GLU A 821 -7.06 17.76 -49.25
C GLU A 821 -6.41 16.93 -48.12
N ILE A 822 -6.87 15.69 -47.91
CA ILE A 822 -6.31 14.76 -46.92
C ILE A 822 -4.84 14.45 -47.22
N LYS A 823 -4.52 14.16 -48.49
CA LYS A 823 -3.12 13.91 -48.94
C LYS A 823 -2.22 15.12 -48.69
N ALA A 824 -2.70 16.30 -48.99
CA ALA A 824 -1.95 17.54 -48.76
C ALA A 824 -1.70 17.77 -47.25
N ALA A 825 -2.74 17.57 -46.43
CA ALA A 825 -2.62 17.66 -44.98
C ALA A 825 -1.66 16.62 -44.39
N ALA A 826 -1.75 15.37 -44.83
CA ALA A 826 -0.86 14.30 -44.41
C ALA A 826 0.61 14.60 -44.77
N LYS A 827 0.88 15.10 -45.96
CA LYS A 827 2.24 15.48 -46.36
C LYS A 827 2.81 16.61 -45.50
N THR A 828 2.01 17.63 -45.20
CA THR A 828 2.42 18.74 -44.34
C THR A 828 2.69 18.26 -42.94
N ALA A 829 1.81 17.41 -42.40
CA ALA A 829 1.94 16.85 -41.06
C ALA A 829 3.16 15.91 -40.93
N TRP A 830 3.44 15.11 -41.94
CA TRP A 830 4.64 14.27 -41.98
C TRP A 830 5.94 15.08 -41.98
N GLN A 831 5.96 16.17 -42.73
CA GLN A 831 7.11 17.08 -42.71
C GLN A 831 7.31 17.70 -41.33
N GLU A 832 6.23 18.13 -40.67
CA GLU A 832 6.32 18.70 -39.32
C GLU A 832 6.74 17.67 -38.26
N LEU A 833 6.28 16.44 -38.37
CA LEU A 833 6.77 15.35 -37.51
C LEU A 833 8.29 15.15 -37.69
N SER A 834 8.76 15.21 -38.93
CA SER A 834 10.20 15.14 -39.21
C SER A 834 10.97 16.33 -38.67
N ASN A 835 10.43 17.55 -38.80
CA ASN A 835 11.03 18.76 -38.25
C ASN A 835 11.16 18.68 -36.72
N ALA A 836 10.10 18.25 -36.04
CA ALA A 836 10.10 18.08 -34.57
C ALA A 836 11.20 17.12 -34.11
N ARG A 837 11.41 16.02 -34.84
CA ARG A 837 12.46 15.04 -34.52
C ARG A 837 13.87 15.61 -34.76
N GLU A 838 14.07 16.34 -35.87
CA GLU A 838 15.35 17.00 -36.14
C GLU A 838 15.66 18.10 -35.11
N ASP A 839 14.67 18.87 -34.65
CA ASP A 839 14.83 19.84 -33.56
C ASP A 839 15.34 19.17 -32.26
N ILE A 840 14.82 17.98 -31.93
CA ILE A 840 15.26 17.21 -30.72
C ILE A 840 16.71 16.74 -30.90
N LYS A 841 17.11 16.24 -32.08
CA LYS A 841 18.48 15.82 -32.37
C LYS A 841 19.43 17.02 -32.32
N HIS A 842 19.08 18.13 -32.96
CA HIS A 842 19.89 19.34 -32.91
C HIS A 842 20.08 19.82 -31.44
N LYS A 843 19.02 19.78 -30.63
CA LYS A 843 19.12 20.14 -29.22
C LYS A 843 20.02 19.20 -28.42
N GLY A 844 20.06 17.92 -28.79
CA GLY A 844 21.01 16.94 -28.26
C GLY A 844 22.47 17.32 -28.59
N GLU A 845 22.74 17.69 -29.85
CA GLU A 845 24.08 18.12 -30.30
C GLU A 845 24.51 19.42 -29.60
N GLU A 846 23.62 20.41 -29.47
CA GLU A 846 23.87 21.64 -28.69
C GLU A 846 24.22 21.31 -27.23
N THR A 847 23.50 20.37 -26.64
CA THR A 847 23.76 19.96 -25.24
C THR A 847 25.11 19.28 -25.10
N LEU A 848 25.50 18.41 -26.03
CA LEU A 848 26.82 17.79 -26.03
C LEU A 848 27.95 18.82 -26.21
N ALA A 849 27.76 19.81 -27.07
CA ALA A 849 28.69 20.93 -27.22
C ALA A 849 28.83 21.73 -25.91
N TYR A 850 27.70 22.05 -25.25
CA TYR A 850 27.70 22.68 -23.92
C TYR A 850 28.46 21.89 -22.88
N LEU A 851 28.23 20.57 -22.82
CA LEU A 851 28.93 19.70 -21.87
C LEU A 851 30.45 19.68 -22.11
N LYS A 852 30.86 19.66 -23.38
CA LYS A 852 32.28 19.71 -23.77
C LYS A 852 32.92 21.05 -23.42
N GLU A 853 32.24 22.16 -23.63
CA GLU A 853 32.72 23.50 -23.35
C GLU A 853 32.83 23.78 -21.85
N THR A 854 31.83 23.34 -21.08
CA THR A 854 31.75 23.62 -19.64
C THR A 854 32.47 22.58 -18.76
N GLY A 855 32.90 21.44 -19.31
CA GLY A 855 33.47 20.32 -18.56
C GLY A 855 32.45 19.60 -17.67
N LYS A 856 31.14 19.91 -17.80
CA LYS A 856 30.06 19.27 -17.04
C LYS A 856 29.77 17.90 -17.59
N ARG A 857 29.04 17.10 -16.79
CA ARG A 857 28.60 15.76 -17.16
C ARG A 857 27.11 15.76 -17.49
N GLY A 858 26.68 14.82 -18.31
CA GLY A 858 25.29 14.57 -18.63
C GLY A 858 24.95 13.10 -18.49
N ILE A 859 23.66 12.83 -18.41
CA ILE A 859 23.09 11.48 -18.37
C ILE A 859 22.11 11.36 -19.52
N VAL A 860 22.22 10.30 -20.33
CA VAL A 860 21.19 9.89 -21.26
C VAL A 860 20.19 9.03 -20.47
N LEU A 861 18.98 9.54 -20.35
CA LEU A 861 17.89 8.84 -19.71
C LEU A 861 17.04 8.18 -20.79
N ALA A 862 17.15 6.86 -20.91
CA ALA A 862 16.46 6.07 -21.93
C ALA A 862 15.09 5.55 -21.44
N GLY A 863 14.14 5.45 -22.34
CA GLY A 863 12.81 4.95 -22.03
C GLY A 863 11.90 4.86 -23.26
N ARG A 864 10.63 4.63 -23.06
CA ARG A 864 9.60 4.73 -24.11
C ARG A 864 9.20 6.20 -24.27
N PRO A 865 8.69 6.62 -25.46
CA PRO A 865 8.34 8.02 -25.72
C PRO A 865 7.45 8.67 -24.66
N TYR A 866 6.48 7.93 -24.13
CA TYR A 866 5.55 8.42 -23.09
C TYR A 866 6.19 8.59 -21.69
N HIS A 867 7.46 8.16 -21.48
CA HIS A 867 8.18 8.47 -20.24
C HIS A 867 8.60 9.95 -20.15
N VAL A 868 8.38 10.71 -21.20
CA VAL A 868 8.52 12.18 -21.16
C VAL A 868 7.42 12.83 -20.32
N ASP A 869 6.30 12.13 -20.11
CA ASP A 869 5.22 12.59 -19.23
C ASP A 869 5.71 12.72 -17.76
N PRO A 870 5.62 13.91 -17.14
CA PRO A 870 6.10 14.13 -15.77
C PRO A 870 5.40 13.28 -14.71
N GLU A 871 4.13 12.92 -14.89
CA GLU A 871 3.41 12.03 -13.98
C GLU A 871 3.95 10.58 -14.06
N ILE A 872 4.38 10.17 -15.27
CA ILE A 872 4.94 8.83 -15.50
C ILE A 872 6.40 8.75 -15.03
N ASN A 873 7.21 9.77 -15.32
CA ASN A 873 8.64 9.77 -14.96
C ASN A 873 8.94 10.18 -13.52
N HIS A 874 7.90 10.62 -12.77
CA HIS A 874 7.99 10.99 -11.36
C HIS A 874 9.07 12.04 -11.02
N GLY A 875 9.41 12.93 -11.95
CA GLY A 875 10.41 13.97 -11.75
C GLY A 875 11.87 13.47 -11.73
N ILE A 876 12.14 12.28 -12.29
CA ILE A 876 13.51 11.74 -12.40
C ILE A 876 14.43 12.68 -13.20
N PRO A 877 14.02 13.26 -14.37
CA PRO A 877 14.86 14.21 -15.10
C PRO A 877 15.25 15.43 -14.26
N GLU A 878 14.29 16.01 -13.56
CA GLU A 878 14.49 17.17 -12.68
C GLU A 878 15.41 16.82 -11.49
N LEU A 879 15.29 15.61 -10.94
CA LEU A 879 16.17 15.13 -9.88
C LEU A 879 17.62 15.04 -10.37
N ILE A 880 17.87 14.40 -11.51
CA ILE A 880 19.20 14.30 -12.12
C ILE A 880 19.77 15.72 -12.38
N ASN A 881 18.95 16.59 -12.95
CA ASN A 881 19.35 17.95 -13.24
C ASN A 881 19.69 18.76 -11.97
N SER A 882 19.01 18.49 -10.84
CA SER A 882 19.31 19.13 -9.54
C SER A 882 20.70 18.80 -8.97
N TYR A 883 21.29 17.71 -9.42
CA TYR A 883 22.68 17.35 -9.09
C TYR A 883 23.73 18.00 -9.98
N GLY A 884 23.34 18.94 -10.82
CA GLY A 884 24.26 19.63 -11.73
C GLY A 884 24.59 18.84 -13.00
N LEU A 885 23.80 17.84 -13.33
CA LEU A 885 23.97 16.99 -14.51
C LEU A 885 22.96 17.38 -15.60
N ALA A 886 23.38 17.47 -16.85
CA ALA A 886 22.45 17.63 -17.96
C ALA A 886 21.71 16.30 -18.20
N VAL A 887 20.46 16.42 -18.66
CA VAL A 887 19.64 15.26 -18.99
C VAL A 887 19.36 15.26 -20.49
N LEU A 888 19.74 14.19 -21.16
CA LEU A 888 19.50 13.95 -22.57
C LEU A 888 18.46 12.85 -22.75
N THR A 889 17.67 12.90 -23.82
CA THR A 889 16.81 11.79 -24.25
C THR A 889 17.58 10.87 -25.19
N GLU A 890 17.19 9.59 -25.25
CA GLU A 890 17.83 8.60 -26.10
C GLU A 890 17.83 9.01 -27.58
N ASP A 891 16.73 9.54 -28.08
CA ASP A 891 16.55 9.96 -29.48
C ASP A 891 17.29 11.26 -29.82
N SER A 892 17.66 12.06 -28.82
CA SER A 892 18.40 13.31 -29.06
C SER A 892 19.85 13.09 -29.48
N VAL A 893 20.43 11.93 -29.22
CA VAL A 893 21.87 11.65 -29.47
C VAL A 893 22.13 10.28 -30.13
N ALA A 894 21.10 9.45 -30.30
CA ALA A 894 21.26 8.11 -30.90
C ALA A 894 21.79 8.10 -32.32
N HIS A 895 21.52 9.15 -33.12
CA HIS A 895 22.01 9.29 -34.50
C HIS A 895 23.53 9.49 -34.60
N LEU A 896 24.24 9.71 -33.51
CA LEU A 896 25.66 10.00 -33.48
C LEU A 896 26.56 8.74 -33.41
N HIS A 897 25.99 7.60 -33.09
CA HIS A 897 26.72 6.33 -32.89
C HIS A 897 25.92 5.14 -33.42
N GLU A 898 26.64 4.04 -33.67
CA GLU A 898 26.05 2.73 -34.02
C GLU A 898 26.11 1.79 -32.82
N VAL A 899 25.24 0.77 -32.78
CA VAL A 899 25.24 -0.25 -31.75
C VAL A 899 26.42 -1.19 -31.91
N GLU A 900 27.35 -1.18 -30.95
CA GLU A 900 28.54 -2.03 -30.97
C GLU A 900 28.24 -3.54 -30.78
N ARG A 901 27.21 -3.86 -29.99
CA ARG A 901 26.84 -5.24 -29.65
C ARG A 901 25.31 -5.43 -29.73
N PRO A 902 24.75 -5.68 -30.89
CA PRO A 902 23.32 -5.89 -31.05
C PRO A 902 22.86 -7.18 -30.33
N LEU A 903 21.68 -7.13 -29.72
CA LEU A 903 21.00 -8.30 -29.20
C LEU A 903 20.45 -9.16 -30.35
N ILE A 904 20.17 -10.44 -30.05
CA ILE A 904 19.62 -11.40 -31.03
C ILE A 904 18.23 -10.92 -31.51
N VAL A 905 17.42 -10.38 -30.57
CA VAL A 905 16.11 -9.76 -30.86
C VAL A 905 16.08 -8.38 -30.25
N MET A 906 15.83 -7.38 -31.05
CA MET A 906 15.93 -5.98 -30.66
C MET A 906 14.91 -5.13 -31.41
N ASP A 907 13.97 -4.50 -30.68
CA ASP A 907 13.10 -3.48 -31.26
C ASP A 907 13.83 -2.13 -31.34
N GLN A 908 13.26 -1.16 -32.07
CA GLN A 908 13.93 0.13 -32.30
C GLN A 908 14.12 0.93 -31.00
N TRP A 909 13.28 0.80 -29.99
CA TRP A 909 13.46 1.50 -28.70
C TRP A 909 14.55 0.85 -27.85
N MET A 910 14.71 -0.48 -27.93
CA MET A 910 15.86 -1.18 -27.35
C MET A 910 17.15 -0.79 -28.10
N TYR A 911 17.10 -0.66 -29.42
CA TYR A 911 18.21 -0.20 -30.22
C TYR A 911 18.67 1.19 -29.78
N LEU A 912 17.76 2.15 -29.65
CA LEU A 912 18.01 3.49 -29.12
C LEU A 912 18.66 3.47 -27.74
N SER A 913 18.20 2.60 -26.86
CA SER A 913 18.75 2.45 -25.50
C SER A 913 20.15 1.83 -25.52
N LEU A 914 20.38 0.80 -26.33
CA LEU A 914 21.66 0.05 -26.40
C LEU A 914 22.81 0.87 -26.96
N ILE A 915 22.57 1.83 -27.84
CA ILE A 915 23.58 2.76 -28.33
C ILE A 915 24.34 3.46 -27.20
N HIS A 916 23.66 3.68 -26.06
CA HIS A 916 24.20 4.40 -24.92
C HIS A 916 24.89 3.50 -23.89
N ILE A 917 24.80 2.16 -24.05
CA ILE A 917 25.48 1.17 -23.21
C ILE A 917 26.86 0.84 -23.84
N SER A 918 27.69 1.85 -24.02
CA SER A 918 29.11 1.65 -24.28
C SER A 918 29.86 1.44 -22.94
N GLU A 919 30.87 0.58 -22.93
CA GLU A 919 31.63 0.19 -21.74
C GLU A 919 31.91 1.37 -20.80
N PRO A 920 31.59 1.24 -19.48
CA PRO A 920 31.74 2.34 -18.51
C PRO A 920 33.19 2.77 -18.27
N THR A 921 34.15 2.11 -18.90
CA THR A 921 35.60 2.33 -18.70
C THR A 921 36.26 3.33 -19.65
N ARG A 922 35.54 3.94 -20.60
CA ARG A 922 36.12 4.82 -21.61
C ARG A 922 35.62 6.26 -21.69
N ARG A 923 34.85 6.74 -20.69
CA ARG A 923 34.47 8.16 -20.66
C ARG A 923 34.47 8.78 -19.28
#